data_e7916200b35db81ef1ab87ee53dd0d55
#
_entry.id   e7916200b35db81ef1ab87ee53dd0d55
#
_cell.length_a   1.000
_cell.length_b   1.000
_cell.length_c   1.000
_cell.angle_alpha   90.00
_cell.angle_beta   90.00
_cell.angle_gamma   90.00
#
_symmetry.space_group_name_H-M   'P 1'
#
loop_
_entity.id
_entity.type
_entity.pdbx_description
1 polymer ?
#
loop_
_entity_poly.entity_id
_entity_poly.type
_entity_poly.pdbx_seq_one_letter_code
_entity_poly.pdbx_strand_id
1 'polypeptide(L)'
;MRRIPARALLAVAVIPMTVAGSEETLLEEIIVTASFVGVNESSATRPIHVLDDATLAQNGVQTLGAHLDSLLGVSSADFGAAVGQPIIRGLSGNRVRVLNNGTVVRDVSALGPDHAVDVSLSDVQQVEIVRGPSALLYSNGSIGGIVNVVDNAIPTSDLDGFSGSVGAEAQSVNDGEAADVALRGNLAGLNLTYSYQDVDMEGYDVPNGAIIGTHGDEDHDEDHDEDHDEGHDEGHDEDHDDEHGDMDKLSNSDVSTTSHRFGVSTTGDWGYVGVSYSDLSSTYGIPFHSEAAHEAGGHEGHDDEHEGDHDDKHGDEHEGEHGDEHEDERIFSKTESEILSLSGSFKTSLSFLNAIDFAVKQSDYELKEQHAEGEQGEDEHEEGHGHEEGPTVFSNEATEVSISLDLSSGDRIRRVVLNHAKEEISIIGEEAFMAPVDSTETTLGFFSSDDVGLATLDIGLRFDQIDRDGFIAEMHHTEGHDEDHEGDHDEGHDEDHEGDHDEDHEGDHDQAMEYDPYAFSDEVFSAAATLRRDLNEHASLSLGLASVSKTPSAVELFMNGEHLASSRYEVGDVNLDTERSDNIDLAFTFDSHNWFGSASVYYNRVDNYIYLRDELEAEHDAHVGEDHEDEHGDHGGLILSEYTQQDADFTGYEIEVGARFALPLGELAVTLGRDEVDAEFTDGRSVPRIVPARNMLTARYTLDDFSAKLLVKDVERQTDVAMGETVTEGFTLVNADASWSYGFSDATRLTLTAFARNLTDEVSRNHTSFVKDQVPLPGRNIGVRVRLAF
;
A
#
# COMPACT_ATOMS: atom_id res chain seq x y z
N MET A 1 30.17 -5.14 21.67
CA MET A 1 29.94 -6.57 21.96
C MET A 1 28.85 -6.67 23.03
N ARG A 2 27.62 -6.45 22.66
CA ARG A 2 26.44 -6.63 23.52
C ARG A 2 25.91 -8.05 23.33
N ARG A 3 25.51 -8.65 24.41
CA ARG A 3 25.14 -10.07 24.50
C ARG A 3 23.76 -10.27 23.84
N ILE A 4 23.70 -11.13 22.84
CA ILE A 4 22.47 -11.65 22.24
C ILE A 4 21.68 -12.41 23.33
N PRO A 5 20.42 -12.07 23.62
CA PRO A 5 19.58 -12.90 24.47
C PRO A 5 19.12 -14.12 23.67
N ALA A 6 19.67 -15.28 24.00
CA ALA A 6 19.21 -16.56 23.49
C ALA A 6 17.77 -16.83 23.98
N ARG A 7 16.78 -16.58 23.16
CA ARG A 7 15.42 -17.08 23.35
C ARG A 7 15.06 -18.01 22.19
N ALA A 8 14.68 -19.23 22.59
CA ALA A 8 14.04 -20.27 21.80
C ALA A 8 14.85 -20.93 20.67
N LEU A 9 15.88 -21.70 21.01
CA LEU A 9 16.20 -22.91 20.24
C LEU A 9 15.08 -23.94 20.50
N LEU A 10 14.07 -23.95 19.64
CA LEU A 10 13.09 -25.04 19.59
C LEU A 10 13.83 -26.30 19.13
N ALA A 11 14.07 -27.24 20.00
CA ALA A 11 14.64 -28.54 19.67
C ALA A 11 13.59 -29.35 18.89
N VAL A 12 13.63 -29.29 17.55
CA VAL A 12 12.86 -30.17 16.69
C VAL A 12 13.39 -31.58 16.84
N ALA A 13 12.63 -32.43 17.53
CA ALA A 13 12.88 -33.86 17.59
C ALA A 13 12.58 -34.47 16.20
N VAL A 14 13.62 -34.70 15.40
CA VAL A 14 13.52 -35.40 14.13
C VAL A 14 13.20 -36.89 14.41
N ILE A 15 11.96 -37.26 14.14
CA ILE A 15 11.55 -38.66 14.09
C ILE A 15 11.84 -39.16 12.67
N PRO A 16 12.72 -40.15 12.45
CA PRO A 16 12.96 -40.70 11.12
C PRO A 16 11.78 -41.55 10.68
N MET A 17 10.90 -41.03 9.82
CA MET A 17 9.97 -41.82 9.03
C MET A 17 10.65 -42.17 7.69
N THR A 18 10.81 -43.49 7.45
CA THR A 18 11.25 -43.98 6.15
C THR A 18 10.09 -43.96 5.17
N VAL A 19 10.11 -43.07 4.20
CA VAL A 19 9.19 -43.04 3.05
C VAL A 19 9.94 -43.61 1.84
N ALA A 20 9.30 -44.56 1.17
CA ALA A 20 9.81 -45.17 -0.06
C ALA A 20 9.53 -44.23 -1.24
N GLY A 21 10.58 -43.85 -1.98
CA GLY A 21 10.54 -42.88 -3.07
C GLY A 21 9.84 -43.37 -4.34
N SER A 22 9.29 -42.44 -5.09
CA SER A 22 9.10 -42.54 -6.54
C SER A 22 9.63 -41.25 -7.18
N GLU A 23 10.59 -41.39 -8.09
CA GLU A 23 11.12 -40.32 -8.93
C GLU A 23 10.06 -39.86 -9.92
N GLU A 24 9.73 -38.58 -9.87
CA GLU A 24 9.45 -37.76 -11.06
C GLU A 24 9.62 -36.30 -10.60
N THR A 25 10.73 -35.68 -10.96
CA THR A 25 10.85 -34.22 -10.99
C THR A 25 9.96 -33.70 -12.11
N LEU A 26 8.68 -33.55 -11.83
CA LEU A 26 7.82 -32.67 -12.60
C LEU A 26 8.27 -31.23 -12.30
N LEU A 27 8.83 -30.56 -13.31
CA LEU A 27 8.79 -29.10 -13.34
C LEU A 27 7.30 -28.76 -13.16
N GLU A 28 6.93 -28.17 -12.04
CA GLU A 28 5.58 -27.70 -11.84
C GLU A 28 5.29 -26.66 -12.93
N GLU A 29 4.30 -26.98 -13.77
CA GLU A 29 3.84 -26.07 -14.80
C GLU A 29 3.23 -24.87 -14.06
N ILE A 30 3.85 -23.69 -14.14
CA ILE A 30 3.31 -22.46 -13.57
C ILE A 30 2.01 -22.15 -14.29
N ILE A 31 0.89 -22.41 -13.65
CA ILE A 31 -0.44 -22.10 -14.17
C ILE A 31 -0.80 -20.74 -13.60
N VAL A 32 -0.93 -19.73 -14.48
CA VAL A 32 -1.46 -18.43 -14.10
C VAL A 32 -2.95 -18.56 -13.84
N THR A 33 -3.36 -18.48 -12.58
CA THR A 33 -4.75 -18.74 -12.18
C THR A 33 -5.69 -17.59 -12.59
N ALA A 34 -5.20 -16.37 -12.58
CA ALA A 34 -5.94 -15.19 -13.03
C ALA A 34 -5.94 -15.03 -14.57
N SER A 35 -5.17 -15.82 -15.30
CA SER A 35 -5.30 -15.94 -16.73
C SER A 35 -5.90 -17.30 -17.07
N PHE A 36 -7.13 -17.37 -17.49
CA PHE A 36 -7.83 -18.63 -17.83
C PHE A 36 -7.18 -19.43 -18.97
N VAL A 37 -6.11 -18.94 -19.52
CA VAL A 37 -5.34 -19.59 -20.57
C VAL A 37 -4.05 -20.08 -19.94
N GLY A 38 -3.91 -21.42 -19.77
CA GLY A 38 -2.69 -22.06 -19.25
C GLY A 38 -1.46 -21.51 -19.98
N VAL A 39 -0.50 -20.98 -19.23
CA VAL A 39 0.76 -20.45 -19.77
C VAL A 39 1.81 -21.49 -19.49
N ASN A 40 2.29 -22.19 -20.52
CA ASN A 40 3.56 -22.85 -20.41
C ASN A 40 4.66 -21.78 -20.36
N GLU A 41 5.71 -21.95 -19.57
CA GLU A 41 6.85 -21.02 -19.43
C GLU A 41 7.44 -20.51 -20.75
N SER A 42 7.21 -21.24 -21.86
CA SER A 42 7.66 -20.89 -23.21
C SER A 42 6.79 -19.85 -23.93
N SER A 43 5.63 -19.46 -23.37
CA SER A 43 4.74 -18.46 -23.98
C SER A 43 4.88 -17.09 -23.30
N ALA A 44 6.09 -16.56 -23.21
CA ALA A 44 6.46 -15.25 -22.66
C ALA A 44 5.81 -14.03 -23.36
N THR A 45 4.67 -14.23 -24.02
CA THR A 45 4.02 -13.25 -24.89
C THR A 45 2.81 -12.57 -24.29
N ARG A 46 2.55 -12.76 -23.00
CA ARG A 46 1.40 -12.14 -22.35
C ARG A 46 1.85 -11.00 -21.44
N PRO A 47 1.01 -9.98 -21.26
CA PRO A 47 1.26 -8.93 -20.27
C PRO A 47 1.03 -9.47 -18.84
N ILE A 48 1.79 -10.52 -18.48
CA ILE A 48 1.69 -11.23 -17.22
C ILE A 48 3.09 -11.38 -16.67
N HIS A 49 3.33 -10.87 -15.47
CA HIS A 49 4.51 -11.18 -14.68
C HIS A 49 4.10 -12.16 -13.58
N VAL A 50 4.95 -13.13 -13.31
CA VAL A 50 4.75 -14.10 -12.23
C VAL A 50 6.00 -14.14 -11.36
N LEU A 51 5.83 -13.95 -10.06
CA LEU A 51 6.85 -14.20 -9.04
C LEU A 51 6.49 -15.49 -8.33
N ASP A 52 7.32 -16.51 -8.48
CA ASP A 52 7.15 -17.80 -7.83
C ASP A 52 7.63 -17.81 -6.36
N ASP A 53 7.26 -18.86 -5.60
CA ASP A 53 7.67 -19.06 -4.19
C ASP A 53 9.19 -18.95 -4.02
N ALA A 54 9.98 -19.48 -4.96
CA ALA A 54 11.44 -19.43 -4.87
C ALA A 54 11.99 -17.99 -4.99
N THR A 55 11.42 -17.18 -5.87
CA THR A 55 11.79 -15.76 -6.04
C THR A 55 11.37 -14.94 -4.82
N LEU A 56 10.15 -15.14 -4.31
CA LEU A 56 9.66 -14.47 -3.10
C LEU A 56 10.54 -14.80 -1.89
N ALA A 57 10.88 -16.09 -1.72
CA ALA A 57 11.74 -16.53 -0.63
C ALA A 57 13.20 -16.01 -0.72
N GLN A 58 13.71 -15.71 -1.92
CA GLN A 58 15.04 -15.11 -2.10
C GLN A 58 15.10 -13.64 -1.73
N ASN A 59 13.99 -12.92 -1.87
CA ASN A 59 13.94 -11.49 -1.58
C ASN A 59 13.89 -11.15 -0.08
N GLY A 60 13.63 -12.12 0.79
CA GLY A 60 13.41 -11.91 2.23
C GLY A 60 12.00 -11.41 2.52
N VAL A 61 11.73 -11.08 3.79
CA VAL A 61 10.42 -10.51 4.20
C VAL A 61 10.35 -9.05 3.79
N GLN A 62 9.37 -8.72 2.96
CA GLN A 62 9.10 -7.40 2.40
C GLN A 62 7.60 -7.23 2.15
N THR A 63 7.15 -5.98 1.92
CA THR A 63 5.78 -5.67 1.50
C THR A 63 5.49 -6.21 0.09
N LEU A 64 4.20 -6.33 -0.27
CA LEU A 64 3.79 -6.76 -1.61
C LEU A 64 4.38 -5.84 -2.69
N GLY A 65 4.26 -4.53 -2.54
CA GLY A 65 4.80 -3.55 -3.49
C GLY A 65 6.31 -3.66 -3.66
N ALA A 66 7.08 -3.83 -2.57
CA ALA A 66 8.53 -3.96 -2.61
C ALA A 66 8.99 -5.23 -3.35
N HIS A 67 8.28 -6.37 -3.23
CA HIS A 67 8.53 -7.55 -4.04
C HIS A 67 8.35 -7.30 -5.54
N LEU A 68 7.35 -6.50 -5.90
CA LEU A 68 6.98 -6.22 -7.28
C LEU A 68 7.83 -5.12 -7.94
N ASP A 69 8.46 -4.24 -7.17
CA ASP A 69 9.24 -3.09 -7.65
C ASP A 69 10.47 -3.45 -8.49
N SER A 70 10.88 -4.73 -8.46
CA SER A 70 11.93 -5.25 -9.36
C SER A 70 11.45 -5.58 -10.78
N LEU A 71 10.17 -5.41 -11.08
CA LEU A 71 9.55 -5.68 -12.39
C LEU A 71 9.40 -4.38 -13.18
N LEU A 72 9.58 -4.45 -14.49
CA LEU A 72 9.36 -3.30 -15.39
C LEU A 72 7.88 -2.91 -15.44
N GLY A 73 7.61 -1.60 -15.39
CA GLY A 73 6.27 -1.04 -15.37
C GLY A 73 5.51 -1.25 -14.07
N VAL A 74 6.18 -1.73 -13.00
CA VAL A 74 5.59 -1.91 -11.67
C VAL A 74 6.46 -1.23 -10.63
N SER A 75 5.85 -0.51 -9.70
CA SER A 75 6.51 0.20 -8.59
C SER A 75 5.71 0.01 -7.31
N SER A 76 6.22 0.53 -6.22
CA SER A 76 5.56 0.56 -4.92
C SER A 76 5.28 2.00 -4.52
N ALA A 77 4.13 2.26 -3.90
CA ALA A 77 3.94 3.42 -3.05
C ALA A 77 4.24 3.01 -1.62
N ASP A 78 5.14 3.73 -0.97
CA ASP A 78 5.64 3.38 0.35
C ASP A 78 5.29 4.47 1.37
N PHE A 79 5.01 4.01 2.60
CA PHE A 79 4.82 4.87 3.78
C PHE A 79 5.40 4.12 4.99
N GLY A 80 6.69 4.29 5.25
CA GLY A 80 7.40 3.49 6.26
C GLY A 80 7.60 2.02 5.88
N ALA A 81 7.76 1.14 6.87
CA ALA A 81 8.18 -0.25 6.66
C ALA A 81 7.04 -1.21 6.27
N ALA A 82 5.81 -0.94 6.73
CA ALA A 82 4.67 -1.85 6.56
C ALA A 82 3.89 -1.62 5.27
N VAL A 83 3.89 -0.39 4.77
CA VAL A 83 3.08 -0.01 3.60
C VAL A 83 3.87 -0.21 2.32
N GLY A 84 3.26 -0.88 1.35
CA GLY A 84 3.84 -1.10 0.03
C GLY A 84 2.71 -1.42 -0.95
N GLN A 85 2.03 -0.37 -1.42
CA GLN A 85 0.91 -0.51 -2.36
C GLN A 85 1.45 -0.61 -3.80
N PRO A 86 0.97 -1.58 -4.62
CA PRO A 86 1.47 -1.74 -5.98
C PRO A 86 1.00 -0.61 -6.91
N ILE A 87 1.93 -0.11 -7.73
CA ILE A 87 1.67 0.85 -8.81
C ILE A 87 1.98 0.17 -10.14
N ILE A 88 1.08 0.23 -11.11
CA ILE A 88 1.27 -0.34 -12.44
C ILE A 88 1.15 0.77 -13.49
N ARG A 89 2.24 1.05 -14.23
CA ARG A 89 2.29 2.08 -15.30
C ARG A 89 1.84 3.46 -14.82
N GLY A 90 2.23 3.86 -13.60
CA GLY A 90 1.87 5.12 -12.97
C GLY A 90 0.46 5.17 -12.38
N LEU A 91 -0.33 4.09 -12.47
CA LEU A 91 -1.66 3.99 -11.88
C LEU A 91 -1.62 3.29 -10.53
N SER A 92 -2.29 3.85 -9.52
CA SER A 92 -2.28 3.41 -8.11
C SER A 92 -3.69 3.33 -7.52
N GLY A 93 -3.78 2.93 -6.26
CA GLY A 93 -5.01 2.86 -5.47
C GLY A 93 -6.06 1.97 -6.14
N ASN A 94 -7.30 2.44 -6.20
CA ASN A 94 -8.42 1.69 -6.77
C ASN A 94 -8.30 1.32 -8.26
N ARG A 95 -7.27 1.82 -8.98
CA ARG A 95 -6.97 1.48 -10.39
C ARG A 95 -6.10 0.24 -10.53
N VAL A 96 -5.47 -0.22 -9.42
CA VAL A 96 -4.70 -1.47 -9.34
C VAL A 96 -5.31 -2.32 -8.24
N ARG A 97 -6.02 -3.38 -8.61
CA ARG A 97 -6.71 -4.23 -7.63
C ARG A 97 -5.83 -5.38 -7.16
N VAL A 98 -5.73 -5.51 -5.84
CA VAL A 98 -5.08 -6.67 -5.21
C VAL A 98 -6.14 -7.75 -4.96
N LEU A 99 -5.81 -8.98 -5.35
CA LEU A 99 -6.66 -10.14 -5.19
C LEU A 99 -5.93 -11.21 -4.35
N ASN A 100 -6.70 -12.00 -3.62
CA ASN A 100 -6.24 -13.25 -3.01
C ASN A 100 -7.07 -14.41 -3.59
N ASN A 101 -6.40 -15.34 -4.29
CA ASN A 101 -7.04 -16.48 -4.97
C ASN A 101 -8.19 -16.08 -5.91
N GLY A 102 -8.07 -14.92 -6.59
CA GLY A 102 -9.04 -14.43 -7.55
C GLY A 102 -10.25 -13.69 -6.95
N THR A 103 -10.28 -13.43 -5.66
CA THR A 103 -11.27 -12.57 -4.97
C THR A 103 -10.61 -11.29 -4.48
N VAL A 104 -11.32 -10.17 -4.48
CA VAL A 104 -10.77 -8.86 -4.10
C VAL A 104 -10.37 -8.87 -2.61
N VAL A 105 -9.20 -8.30 -2.30
CA VAL A 105 -8.81 -7.98 -0.92
C VAL A 105 -9.65 -6.77 -0.48
N ARG A 106 -10.40 -6.94 0.59
CA ARG A 106 -11.28 -5.93 1.18
C ARG A 106 -10.68 -5.48 2.50
N ASP A 107 -9.92 -4.41 2.43
CA ASP A 107 -9.22 -3.76 3.54
C ASP A 107 -9.43 -2.24 3.46
N VAL A 108 -8.65 -1.47 4.19
CA VAL A 108 -8.70 -0.01 4.17
C VAL A 108 -7.51 0.62 3.42
N SER A 109 -6.68 -0.17 2.75
CA SER A 109 -5.49 0.33 2.04
C SER A 109 -5.81 1.34 0.93
N ALA A 110 -7.03 1.36 0.44
CA ALA A 110 -7.49 2.33 -0.55
C ALA A 110 -8.03 3.64 0.06
N LEU A 111 -8.11 3.76 1.39
CA LEU A 111 -8.58 4.95 2.09
C LEU A 111 -7.45 5.97 2.28
N GLY A 112 -6.21 5.51 2.47
CA GLY A 112 -5.07 6.37 2.73
C GLY A 112 -3.74 5.80 2.22
N PRO A 113 -2.70 6.66 2.09
CA PRO A 113 -1.37 6.25 1.66
C PRO A 113 -0.58 5.50 2.76
N ASP A 114 -0.97 5.61 4.00
CA ASP A 114 -0.38 5.06 5.23
C ASP A 114 -0.93 3.68 5.62
N HIS A 115 -1.96 3.20 4.93
CA HIS A 115 -2.60 1.94 5.23
C HIS A 115 -1.99 0.77 4.45
N ALA A 116 -1.59 -0.29 5.17
CA ALA A 116 -0.99 -1.49 4.59
C ALA A 116 -2.04 -2.35 3.86
N VAL A 117 -1.60 -3.06 2.80
CA VAL A 117 -2.45 -4.05 2.11
C VAL A 117 -2.54 -5.33 2.94
N ASP A 118 -3.77 -5.81 3.19
CA ASP A 118 -4.06 -7.03 3.98
C ASP A 118 -3.75 -8.32 3.21
N VAL A 119 -2.46 -8.59 3.02
CA VAL A 119 -1.99 -9.81 2.33
C VAL A 119 -0.78 -10.40 3.03
N SER A 120 -0.93 -11.62 3.58
CA SER A 120 0.23 -12.40 4.03
C SER A 120 0.89 -13.12 2.83
N LEU A 121 2.18 -12.90 2.64
CA LEU A 121 3.01 -13.58 1.63
C LEU A 121 3.61 -14.91 2.14
N SER A 122 3.21 -15.37 3.31
CA SER A 122 3.59 -16.68 3.85
C SER A 122 2.88 -17.81 3.12
N ASP A 123 3.62 -18.86 2.75
CA ASP A 123 3.10 -20.06 2.05
C ASP A 123 2.30 -19.71 0.77
N VAL A 124 2.79 -18.72 0.04
CA VAL A 124 2.24 -18.29 -1.25
C VAL A 124 2.85 -19.15 -2.36
N GLN A 125 2.05 -19.58 -3.31
CA GLN A 125 2.50 -20.31 -4.47
C GLN A 125 3.14 -19.37 -5.49
N GLN A 126 2.47 -18.23 -5.76
CA GLN A 126 2.93 -17.22 -6.70
C GLN A 126 2.16 -15.90 -6.53
N VAL A 127 2.78 -14.82 -7.02
CA VAL A 127 2.11 -13.52 -7.21
C VAL A 127 2.05 -13.25 -8.72
N GLU A 128 0.86 -12.98 -9.22
CA GLU A 128 0.58 -12.77 -10.64
C GLU A 128 0.18 -11.32 -10.89
N ILE A 129 0.79 -10.67 -11.89
CA ILE A 129 0.33 -9.36 -12.38
C ILE A 129 -0.31 -9.58 -13.73
N VAL A 130 -1.60 -9.29 -13.85
CA VAL A 130 -2.40 -9.55 -15.05
C VAL A 130 -3.00 -8.27 -15.58
N ARG A 131 -2.79 -8.02 -16.85
CA ARG A 131 -3.35 -6.89 -17.62
C ARG A 131 -4.15 -7.39 -18.82
N GLY A 132 -5.08 -6.59 -19.33
CA GLY A 132 -5.86 -6.90 -20.53
C GLY A 132 -7.15 -7.69 -20.28
N PRO A 133 -7.67 -8.45 -21.26
CA PRO A 133 -9.04 -8.97 -21.26
C PRO A 133 -9.41 -9.87 -20.09
N SER A 134 -8.48 -10.68 -19.59
CA SER A 134 -8.75 -11.57 -18.45
C SER A 134 -8.87 -10.84 -17.13
N ALA A 135 -8.16 -9.72 -16.94
CA ALA A 135 -8.24 -8.91 -15.74
C ALA A 135 -9.67 -8.38 -15.48
N LEU A 136 -10.43 -8.10 -16.55
CA LEU A 136 -11.81 -7.61 -16.44
C LEU A 136 -12.77 -8.58 -15.73
N LEU A 137 -12.44 -9.87 -15.63
CA LEU A 137 -13.33 -10.84 -15.00
C LEU A 137 -13.31 -10.79 -13.47
N TYR A 138 -12.28 -10.17 -12.89
CA TYR A 138 -12.03 -10.24 -11.44
C TYR A 138 -12.45 -9.00 -10.67
N SER A 139 -12.32 -7.81 -11.26
CA SER A 139 -12.60 -6.58 -10.53
C SER A 139 -13.09 -5.46 -11.44
N ASN A 140 -13.93 -4.59 -10.89
CA ASN A 140 -14.29 -3.30 -11.45
C ASN A 140 -13.09 -2.35 -11.33
N GLY A 141 -12.95 -1.45 -12.30
CA GLY A 141 -12.02 -0.32 -12.23
C GLY A 141 -10.53 -0.68 -12.34
N SER A 142 -10.16 -1.93 -12.65
CA SER A 142 -8.76 -2.35 -12.80
C SER A 142 -8.11 -1.82 -14.08
N ILE A 143 -8.01 -0.48 -14.19
CA ILE A 143 -7.44 0.24 -15.35
C ILE A 143 -5.95 -0.12 -15.52
N GLY A 144 -5.18 -0.14 -14.44
CA GLY A 144 -3.77 -0.53 -14.41
C GLY A 144 -3.55 -2.03 -14.51
N GLY A 145 -4.54 -2.82 -14.11
CA GLY A 145 -4.49 -4.28 -14.03
C GLY A 145 -4.77 -4.80 -12.62
N ILE A 146 -4.46 -6.07 -12.40
CA ILE A 146 -4.64 -6.75 -11.12
C ILE A 146 -3.33 -7.39 -10.64
N VAL A 147 -3.17 -7.46 -9.33
CA VAL A 147 -2.13 -8.24 -8.64
C VAL A 147 -2.83 -9.35 -7.89
N ASN A 148 -2.64 -10.62 -8.29
CA ASN A 148 -3.29 -11.76 -7.67
C ASN A 148 -2.28 -12.59 -6.87
N VAL A 149 -2.49 -12.68 -5.57
CA VAL A 149 -1.70 -13.53 -4.66
C VAL A 149 -2.38 -14.89 -4.59
N VAL A 150 -1.66 -15.94 -5.01
CA VAL A 150 -2.16 -17.32 -5.01
C VAL A 150 -1.50 -18.08 -3.87
N ASP A 151 -2.28 -18.48 -2.89
CA ASP A 151 -1.79 -19.25 -1.75
C ASP A 151 -2.08 -20.76 -1.87
N ASN A 152 -1.62 -21.51 -0.88
CA ASN A 152 -1.77 -22.96 -0.82
C ASN A 152 -2.83 -23.43 0.19
N ALA A 153 -3.71 -22.55 0.65
CA ALA A 153 -4.65 -22.87 1.73
C ALA A 153 -5.64 -23.97 1.35
N ILE A 154 -6.18 -23.94 0.11
CA ILE A 154 -7.16 -24.92 -0.35
C ILE A 154 -6.55 -25.77 -1.49
N PRO A 155 -5.97 -26.97 -1.22
CA PRO A 155 -5.46 -27.86 -2.26
C PRO A 155 -6.57 -28.30 -3.22
N THR A 156 -6.29 -28.16 -4.53
CA THR A 156 -7.24 -28.52 -5.61
C THR A 156 -7.04 -29.94 -6.14
N SER A 157 -5.99 -30.63 -5.66
CA SER A 157 -5.68 -32.04 -5.94
C SER A 157 -5.29 -32.75 -4.66
N ASP A 158 -5.35 -34.11 -4.66
CA ASP A 158 -4.94 -34.89 -3.49
C ASP A 158 -3.45 -34.70 -3.19
N LEU A 159 -3.15 -34.40 -1.95
CA LEU A 159 -1.78 -34.31 -1.47
C LEU A 159 -1.20 -35.70 -1.24
N ASP A 160 0.04 -35.92 -1.66
CA ASP A 160 0.75 -37.17 -1.46
C ASP A 160 1.48 -37.17 -0.10
N GLY A 161 0.92 -37.89 0.89
CA GLY A 161 1.55 -38.07 2.20
C GLY A 161 1.53 -36.81 3.05
N PHE A 162 2.64 -36.52 3.72
CA PHE A 162 2.84 -35.36 4.60
C PHE A 162 4.12 -34.64 4.17
N SER A 163 4.03 -33.34 4.02
CA SER A 163 5.16 -32.46 3.68
C SER A 163 5.05 -31.15 4.45
N GLY A 164 6.14 -30.38 4.47
CA GLY A 164 6.13 -29.09 5.12
C GLY A 164 7.45 -28.35 4.96
N SER A 165 7.49 -27.14 5.49
CA SER A 165 8.71 -26.35 5.61
C SER A 165 8.72 -25.56 6.92
N VAL A 166 9.93 -25.28 7.38
CA VAL A 166 10.21 -24.33 8.46
C VAL A 166 11.27 -23.36 8.00
N GLY A 167 11.08 -22.07 8.25
CA GLY A 167 11.98 -21.00 7.87
C GLY A 167 12.32 -20.10 9.04
N ALA A 168 13.49 -19.46 8.97
CA ALA A 168 13.88 -18.38 9.87
C ALA A 168 14.73 -17.38 9.09
N GLU A 169 14.58 -16.10 9.36
CA GLU A 169 15.25 -14.98 8.73
C GLU A 169 15.74 -13.99 9.78
N ALA A 170 16.87 -13.34 9.51
CA ALA A 170 17.36 -12.20 10.26
C ALA A 170 17.97 -11.18 9.30
N GLN A 171 17.75 -9.89 9.57
CA GLN A 171 18.22 -8.78 8.75
C GLN A 171 18.69 -7.60 9.61
N SER A 172 19.56 -6.76 9.03
CA SER A 172 20.34 -5.79 9.81
C SER A 172 19.73 -4.40 9.86
N VAL A 173 18.97 -3.96 8.85
CA VAL A 173 18.52 -2.56 8.74
C VAL A 173 17.53 -2.16 9.83
N ASN A 174 16.83 -3.11 10.41
CA ASN A 174 15.79 -2.91 11.43
C ASN A 174 15.88 -3.99 12.53
N ASP A 175 17.08 -4.56 12.74
CA ASP A 175 17.30 -5.69 13.65
C ASP A 175 16.23 -6.79 13.54
N GLY A 176 15.69 -6.96 12.30
CA GLY A 176 14.50 -7.75 12.04
C GLY A 176 14.73 -9.25 12.11
N GLU A 177 13.75 -9.96 12.69
CA GLU A 177 13.68 -11.41 12.76
C GLU A 177 12.33 -11.89 12.20
N ALA A 178 12.34 -13.03 11.47
CA ALA A 178 11.11 -13.66 11.04
C ALA A 178 11.21 -15.19 11.12
N ALA A 179 10.08 -15.84 11.37
CA ALA A 179 9.94 -17.30 11.38
C ALA A 179 8.68 -17.73 10.64
N ASP A 180 8.77 -18.80 9.87
CA ASP A 180 7.62 -19.37 9.15
C ASP A 180 7.56 -20.90 9.26
N VAL A 181 6.33 -21.43 9.24
CA VAL A 181 6.03 -22.86 9.22
C VAL A 181 4.91 -23.11 8.21
N ALA A 182 5.08 -24.09 7.32
CA ALA A 182 4.01 -24.58 6.46
C ALA A 182 3.93 -26.12 6.56
N LEU A 183 2.73 -26.64 6.76
CA LEU A 183 2.45 -28.07 6.88
C LEU A 183 1.31 -28.46 5.96
N ARG A 184 1.46 -29.54 5.21
CA ARG A 184 0.46 -30.07 4.29
C ARG A 184 0.39 -31.58 4.37
N GLY A 185 -0.79 -32.15 4.24
CA GLY A 185 -0.92 -33.59 4.23
C GLY A 185 -2.32 -34.09 3.90
N ASN A 186 -2.42 -35.34 3.46
CA ASN A 186 -3.69 -36.00 3.22
C ASN A 186 -3.97 -37.01 4.31
N LEU A 187 -5.15 -36.91 4.94
CA LEU A 187 -5.63 -37.87 5.93
C LEU A 187 -6.99 -38.43 5.50
N ALA A 188 -7.02 -39.69 5.07
CA ALA A 188 -8.23 -40.42 4.69
C ALA A 188 -9.07 -39.70 3.58
N GLY A 189 -8.44 -39.05 2.61
CA GLY A 189 -9.06 -38.32 1.50
C GLY A 189 -9.43 -36.89 1.81
N LEU A 190 -8.99 -36.36 2.96
CA LEU A 190 -9.05 -34.94 3.28
C LEU A 190 -7.65 -34.34 3.22
N ASN A 191 -7.46 -33.38 2.39
CA ASN A 191 -6.28 -32.51 2.40
C ASN A 191 -6.37 -31.53 3.56
N LEU A 192 -5.29 -31.39 4.30
CA LEU A 192 -5.15 -30.47 5.42
C LEU A 192 -3.93 -29.60 5.19
N THR A 193 -4.07 -28.30 5.39
CA THR A 193 -3.00 -27.31 5.30
C THR A 193 -2.97 -26.45 6.56
N TYR A 194 -1.78 -26.02 6.93
CA TYR A 194 -1.55 -25.02 7.97
C TYR A 194 -0.31 -24.23 7.65
N SER A 195 -0.40 -22.91 7.73
CA SER A 195 0.77 -22.01 7.71
C SER A 195 0.74 -21.03 8.86
N TYR A 196 1.93 -20.66 9.30
CA TYR A 196 2.19 -19.67 10.35
C TYR A 196 3.36 -18.82 9.93
N GLN A 197 3.29 -17.52 10.21
CA GLN A 197 4.39 -16.58 10.09
C GLN A 197 4.38 -15.66 11.30
N ASP A 198 5.58 -15.32 11.75
CA ASP A 198 5.85 -14.33 12.78
C ASP A 198 6.99 -13.44 12.26
N VAL A 199 6.79 -12.14 12.30
CA VAL A 199 7.72 -11.10 11.85
C VAL A 199 7.83 -10.06 12.95
N ASP A 200 9.06 -9.72 13.33
CA ASP A 200 9.36 -8.68 14.31
C ASP A 200 10.53 -7.84 13.79
N MET A 201 10.29 -6.57 13.57
CA MET A 201 11.21 -5.61 12.99
C MET A 201 11.15 -4.31 13.79
N GLU A 202 12.28 -3.83 14.29
CA GLU A 202 12.39 -2.49 14.87
C GLU A 202 12.37 -1.41 13.78
N GLY A 203 12.37 -0.12 14.17
CA GLY A 203 12.54 0.98 13.23
C GLY A 203 13.80 0.81 12.37
N TYR A 204 13.77 1.20 11.12
CA TYR A 204 14.88 0.95 10.20
C TYR A 204 15.91 2.07 10.18
N ASP A 205 17.17 1.68 9.97
CA ASP A 205 18.28 2.59 9.75
C ASP A 205 18.15 3.28 8.38
N VAL A 206 18.49 4.56 8.33
CA VAL A 206 18.54 5.37 7.10
C VAL A 206 19.96 5.87 6.87
N PRO A 207 20.35 6.14 5.60
CA PRO A 207 21.67 6.72 5.32
C PRO A 207 21.82 8.09 5.99
N ASN A 208 23.05 8.42 6.42
CA ASN A 208 23.35 9.70 7.08
C ASN A 208 22.90 10.90 6.26
N GLY A 209 22.17 11.83 6.90
CA GLY A 209 21.62 13.02 6.27
C GLY A 209 20.38 12.76 5.37
N ALA A 210 19.74 11.60 5.52
CA ALA A 210 18.51 11.28 4.79
C ALA A 210 17.28 11.95 5.42
N ILE A 211 17.27 12.21 6.73
CA ILE A 211 16.17 12.91 7.41
C ILE A 211 16.42 14.41 7.29
N ILE A 212 15.46 15.12 6.70
CA ILE A 212 15.48 16.58 6.59
C ILE A 212 14.77 17.12 7.83
N GLY A 213 15.49 17.82 8.72
CA GLY A 213 14.92 18.39 9.94
C GLY A 213 13.80 19.39 9.63
N THR A 214 12.70 19.29 10.35
CA THR A 214 11.56 20.23 10.27
C THR A 214 11.80 21.53 11.05
N HIS A 215 12.99 21.72 11.65
CA HIS A 215 13.29 23.00 12.27
C HIS A 215 13.48 24.06 11.17
N GLY A 216 12.50 24.95 11.07
CA GLY A 216 12.60 26.14 10.23
C GLY A 216 13.91 26.88 10.55
N ASP A 217 14.78 26.99 9.56
CA ASP A 217 15.85 27.97 9.59
C ASP A 217 15.16 29.36 9.62
N GLU A 218 14.83 29.82 10.82
CA GLU A 218 14.58 31.24 11.00
C GLU A 218 15.87 31.94 10.64
N ASP A 219 15.90 32.53 9.45
CA ASP A 219 16.92 33.46 9.00
C ASP A 219 17.06 34.57 10.06
N HIS A 220 17.97 34.35 11.03
CA HIS A 220 18.46 35.45 11.84
C HIS A 220 19.28 36.34 10.95
N ASP A 221 18.60 37.33 10.33
CA ASP A 221 19.23 38.48 9.71
C ASP A 221 20.18 39.11 10.73
N GLU A 222 21.47 38.86 10.57
CA GLU A 222 22.55 39.55 11.29
C GLU A 222 22.60 41.02 10.86
N ASP A 223 21.79 41.87 11.46
CA ASP A 223 22.06 43.29 11.58
C ASP A 223 22.71 43.59 12.95
N HIS A 224 23.98 43.28 13.11
CA HIS A 224 24.83 43.87 14.18
C HIS A 224 25.74 44.92 13.62
N ASP A 225 25.35 46.19 13.87
CA ASP A 225 26.15 47.35 13.73
C ASP A 225 27.52 47.20 14.46
N GLU A 226 28.57 47.47 13.71
CA GLU A 226 29.93 47.67 14.24
C GLU A 226 29.96 48.80 15.27
N ASP A 227 30.44 48.46 16.48
CA ASP A 227 31.37 49.31 17.23
C ASP A 227 31.52 48.75 18.65
N HIS A 228 32.62 48.06 18.96
CA HIS A 228 33.33 48.22 20.24
C HIS A 228 34.73 47.56 20.24
N ASP A 229 35.68 48.45 20.57
CA ASP A 229 37.08 48.21 20.73
C ASP A 229 37.47 47.30 21.93
N GLU A 230 38.59 46.59 21.72
CA GLU A 230 39.66 46.18 22.60
C GLU A 230 39.44 45.24 23.82
N GLY A 231 39.94 44.03 23.61
CA GLY A 231 40.90 43.45 24.57
C GLY A 231 40.34 42.49 25.63
N HIS A 232 40.57 41.17 25.43
CA HIS A 232 41.18 40.30 26.42
C HIS A 232 41.52 38.96 25.80
N ASP A 233 42.85 38.65 25.76
CA ASP A 233 43.40 37.30 25.70
C ASP A 233 42.93 36.48 26.90
N GLU A 234 42.47 35.25 26.64
CA GLU A 234 42.96 34.00 27.23
C GLU A 234 42.04 32.85 26.80
N GLY A 235 42.69 31.82 26.27
CA GLY A 235 42.05 30.69 25.64
C GLY A 235 41.14 29.86 26.56
N HIS A 236 40.07 29.43 25.97
CA HIS A 236 39.40 28.17 26.28
C HIS A 236 39.09 27.50 24.93
N ASP A 237 39.99 26.59 24.51
CA ASP A 237 39.66 25.53 23.59
C ASP A 237 38.76 24.58 24.37
N GLU A 238 37.46 24.78 24.34
CA GLU A 238 36.50 23.75 24.61
C GLU A 238 35.87 23.42 23.28
N ASP A 239 36.27 22.25 22.74
CA ASP A 239 35.63 21.56 21.69
C ASP A 239 34.15 21.35 22.10
N HIS A 240 33.26 22.24 21.69
CA HIS A 240 31.87 21.92 21.58
C HIS A 240 31.76 21.02 20.36
N ASP A 241 31.95 19.72 20.58
CA ASP A 241 31.38 18.73 19.70
C ASP A 241 29.86 18.98 19.73
N ASP A 242 29.35 19.62 18.69
CA ASP A 242 27.92 19.69 18.40
C ASP A 242 27.46 18.23 18.21
N GLU A 243 27.08 17.55 19.29
CA GLU A 243 26.26 16.34 19.25
C GLU A 243 24.83 16.73 18.79
N HIS A 244 24.68 17.30 17.60
CA HIS A 244 23.48 17.07 16.83
C HIS A 244 23.57 15.61 16.40
N GLY A 245 22.91 14.72 17.15
CA GLY A 245 22.90 13.30 16.85
C GLY A 245 22.45 13.11 15.41
N ASP A 246 23.37 12.60 14.57
CA ASP A 246 23.00 12.04 13.28
C ASP A 246 21.87 11.03 13.58
N MET A 247 20.63 11.35 13.17
CA MET A 247 19.53 10.41 13.31
C MET A 247 19.77 9.31 12.29
N ASP A 248 20.38 8.20 12.74
CA ASP A 248 20.64 7.02 11.92
C ASP A 248 19.41 6.12 11.78
N LYS A 249 18.30 6.37 12.50
CA LYS A 249 17.11 5.50 12.57
C LYS A 249 15.84 6.33 12.40
N LEU A 250 14.94 5.87 11.53
CA LEU A 250 13.63 6.50 11.34
C LEU A 250 12.70 6.06 12.48
N SER A 251 12.18 7.04 13.25
CA SER A 251 11.18 6.81 14.29
C SER A 251 9.89 6.24 13.73
N ASN A 252 9.10 5.55 14.54
CA ASN A 252 7.80 5.00 14.15
C ASN A 252 7.81 4.20 12.82
N SER A 253 8.86 3.39 12.60
CA SER A 253 8.98 2.54 11.41
C SER A 253 9.15 1.05 11.74
N ASP A 254 8.76 0.66 12.94
CA ASP A 254 8.73 -0.72 13.42
C ASP A 254 7.54 -1.50 12.85
N VAL A 255 7.66 -2.83 12.74
CA VAL A 255 6.60 -3.73 12.28
C VAL A 255 6.63 -5.04 13.06
N SER A 256 5.49 -5.44 13.61
CA SER A 256 5.30 -6.76 14.21
C SER A 256 4.06 -7.39 13.62
N THR A 257 4.20 -8.56 12.98
CA THR A 257 3.09 -9.23 12.29
C THR A 257 3.06 -10.72 12.62
N THR A 258 1.90 -11.21 13.01
CA THR A 258 1.62 -12.65 13.18
C THR A 258 0.50 -13.06 12.25
N SER A 259 0.67 -14.16 11.50
CA SER A 259 -0.40 -14.68 10.65
C SER A 259 -0.55 -16.18 10.77
N HIS A 260 -1.81 -16.64 10.74
CA HIS A 260 -2.20 -18.05 10.73
C HIS A 260 -3.12 -18.32 9.55
N ARG A 261 -2.94 -19.49 8.91
CA ARG A 261 -3.86 -19.93 7.87
C ARG A 261 -4.08 -21.42 7.97
N PHE A 262 -5.36 -21.82 7.96
CA PHE A 262 -5.80 -23.21 7.97
C PHE A 262 -6.61 -23.52 6.72
N GLY A 263 -6.47 -24.71 6.18
CA GLY A 263 -7.27 -25.14 5.06
C GLY A 263 -7.62 -26.62 5.14
N VAL A 264 -8.80 -26.94 4.61
CA VAL A 264 -9.30 -28.32 4.47
C VAL A 264 -9.97 -28.44 3.11
N SER A 265 -9.59 -29.45 2.32
CA SER A 265 -10.27 -29.73 1.06
C SER A 265 -10.47 -31.25 0.84
N THR A 266 -11.40 -31.56 -0.05
CA THR A 266 -11.56 -32.91 -0.58
C THR A 266 -11.66 -32.82 -2.09
N THR A 267 -11.04 -33.77 -2.76
CA THR A 267 -10.91 -33.81 -4.21
C THR A 267 -11.40 -35.12 -4.79
N GLY A 268 -11.62 -35.17 -6.08
CA GLY A 268 -12.02 -36.39 -6.78
C GLY A 268 -12.24 -36.14 -8.28
N ASP A 269 -12.68 -37.18 -8.99
CA ASP A 269 -13.00 -37.04 -10.45
C ASP A 269 -14.07 -35.94 -10.74
N TRP A 270 -14.88 -35.61 -9.72
CA TRP A 270 -15.92 -34.59 -9.79
C TRP A 270 -15.42 -33.16 -9.63
N GLY A 271 -14.17 -32.98 -9.18
CA GLY A 271 -13.56 -31.71 -8.89
C GLY A 271 -13.05 -31.62 -7.45
N TYR A 272 -13.22 -30.47 -6.81
CA TYR A 272 -12.82 -30.25 -5.42
C TYR A 272 -13.79 -29.30 -4.70
N VAL A 273 -13.76 -29.34 -3.38
CA VAL A 273 -14.35 -28.32 -2.49
C VAL A 273 -13.48 -28.18 -1.26
N GLY A 274 -13.27 -26.95 -0.81
CA GLY A 274 -12.46 -26.68 0.38
C GLY A 274 -12.88 -25.41 1.10
N VAL A 275 -12.47 -25.33 2.35
CA VAL A 275 -12.65 -24.18 3.24
C VAL A 275 -11.29 -23.78 3.76
N SER A 276 -11.03 -22.49 3.85
CA SER A 276 -9.87 -21.95 4.57
C SER A 276 -10.30 -20.83 5.53
N TYR A 277 -9.53 -20.70 6.59
CA TYR A 277 -9.61 -19.59 7.55
C TYR A 277 -8.21 -18.99 7.69
N SER A 278 -8.11 -17.70 7.59
CA SER A 278 -6.88 -16.96 7.87
C SER A 278 -7.16 -15.86 8.90
N ASP A 279 -6.15 -15.65 9.74
CA ASP A 279 -6.10 -14.65 10.80
C ASP A 279 -4.77 -13.92 10.66
N LEU A 280 -4.79 -12.59 10.65
CA LEU A 280 -3.62 -11.73 10.60
C LEU A 280 -3.77 -10.66 11.67
N SER A 281 -2.72 -10.51 12.48
CA SER A 281 -2.56 -9.40 13.42
C SER A 281 -1.25 -8.70 13.11
N SER A 282 -1.29 -7.38 12.90
CA SER A 282 -0.12 -6.57 12.59
C SER A 282 -0.15 -5.29 13.40
N THR A 283 1.01 -4.89 13.92
CA THR A 283 1.22 -3.57 14.51
C THR A 283 2.37 -2.92 13.78
N TYR A 284 2.21 -1.69 13.31
CA TYR A 284 3.28 -0.96 12.63
C TYR A 284 3.24 0.52 12.98
N GLY A 285 4.43 1.12 13.07
CA GLY A 285 4.58 2.54 13.32
C GLY A 285 4.23 3.38 12.09
N ILE A 286 3.71 4.58 12.31
CA ILE A 286 3.45 5.62 11.32
C ILE A 286 4.56 6.65 11.44
N PRO A 287 5.54 6.68 10.50
CA PRO A 287 6.77 7.45 10.68
C PRO A 287 6.60 8.97 10.49
N PHE A 288 5.46 9.40 10.01
CA PHE A 288 5.12 10.81 9.85
C PHE A 288 3.64 11.03 10.13
N HIS A 289 3.37 12.07 10.92
CA HIS A 289 2.04 12.53 11.28
C HIS A 289 2.14 14.03 11.55
N SER A 290 1.19 14.83 11.08
CA SER A 290 1.24 16.28 11.27
C SER A 290 0.77 16.65 12.67
N GLU A 291 1.59 17.36 13.42
CA GLU A 291 1.24 17.90 14.75
C GLU A 291 0.43 19.20 14.67
N ALA A 292 0.28 19.77 13.47
CA ALA A 292 -0.31 21.10 13.29
C ALA A 292 -1.76 21.19 13.81
N ALA A 293 -2.53 20.12 13.79
CA ALA A 293 -3.89 20.08 14.31
C ALA A 293 -3.97 20.07 15.85
N HIS A 294 -2.96 19.53 16.52
CA HIS A 294 -2.92 19.48 18.00
C HIS A 294 -2.59 20.83 18.64
N GLU A 295 -1.84 21.72 17.95
CA GLU A 295 -1.53 23.04 18.46
C GLU A 295 -2.72 24.02 18.40
N ALA A 296 -3.67 23.82 17.47
CA ALA A 296 -4.81 24.69 17.27
C ALA A 296 -5.92 24.53 18.34
N GLY A 297 -5.97 23.40 19.04
CA GLY A 297 -6.96 23.09 20.09
C GLY A 297 -6.62 23.50 21.52
N GLY A 298 -5.41 23.92 21.80
CA GLY A 298 -4.95 24.07 23.16
C GLY A 298 -4.15 25.33 23.49
N HIS A 299 -4.68 26.53 23.37
CA HIS A 299 -4.29 27.70 24.17
C HIS A 299 -5.17 28.93 23.88
N GLU A 300 -6.39 28.96 24.33
CA GLU A 300 -7.00 30.26 24.67
C GLU A 300 -6.34 30.76 25.95
N GLY A 301 -5.25 31.54 25.75
CA GLY A 301 -4.54 32.20 26.83
C GLY A 301 -5.41 33.20 27.56
N HIS A 302 -5.70 32.91 28.81
CA HIS A 302 -6.17 33.93 29.73
C HIS A 302 -5.06 34.97 29.96
N ASP A 303 -5.08 36.05 29.19
CA ASP A 303 -4.36 37.29 29.51
C ASP A 303 -5.12 38.02 30.63
N ASP A 304 -4.87 37.58 31.88
CA ASP A 304 -5.20 38.36 33.06
C ASP A 304 -4.20 39.49 33.24
N GLU A 305 -4.56 40.70 32.81
CA GLU A 305 -3.87 41.94 33.16
C GLU A 305 -3.95 42.17 34.69
N HIS A 306 -2.93 41.73 35.40
CA HIS A 306 -2.67 42.18 36.76
C HIS A 306 -1.55 43.22 36.78
N GLU A 307 -1.93 44.54 36.71
CA GLU A 307 -1.09 45.61 37.25
C GLU A 307 -0.98 45.50 38.79
N GLY A 308 0.19 45.15 39.26
CA GLY A 308 0.52 45.09 40.69
C GLY A 308 1.98 45.39 40.95
N ASP A 309 2.30 46.65 41.32
CA ASP A 309 3.56 47.08 41.93
C ASP A 309 3.93 46.21 43.15
N HIS A 310 5.02 45.54 43.14
CA HIS A 310 5.79 45.23 44.39
C HIS A 310 7.29 45.13 44.12
N ASP A 311 7.98 46.08 44.74
CA ASP A 311 9.42 46.10 45.00
C ASP A 311 9.92 44.92 45.87
N ASP A 312 11.18 44.60 45.65
CA ASP A 312 12.19 44.03 46.51
C ASP A 312 12.47 42.53 46.61
N LYS A 313 13.64 42.19 46.03
CA LYS A 313 14.69 41.31 46.57
C LYS A 313 14.32 39.89 46.94
N HIS A 314 14.85 38.95 46.23
CA HIS A 314 15.83 37.95 46.72
C HIS A 314 16.42 37.14 45.57
N GLY A 315 17.76 37.18 45.47
CA GLY A 315 18.48 36.20 44.65
C GLY A 315 18.44 34.85 45.33
N ASP A 316 18.36 33.83 44.57
CA ASP A 316 19.08 32.57 44.80
C ASP A 316 19.03 31.74 43.49
N GLU A 317 20.20 31.24 43.17
CA GLU A 317 20.58 30.45 42.06
C GLU A 317 19.74 29.15 41.96
N HIS A 318 19.00 28.99 40.88
CA HIS A 318 18.61 27.67 40.39
C HIS A 318 19.06 27.58 38.93
N GLU A 319 20.26 27.00 38.76
CA GLU A 319 20.63 26.34 37.52
C GLU A 319 19.72 25.09 37.41
N GLY A 320 18.67 25.19 36.68
CA GLY A 320 17.86 24.07 36.21
C GLY A 320 18.10 23.91 34.72
N GLU A 321 18.91 22.93 34.33
CA GLU A 321 18.95 22.40 33.01
C GLU A 321 17.57 21.80 32.72
N HIS A 322 16.71 22.54 32.04
CA HIS A 322 15.59 21.99 31.33
C HIS A 322 16.09 21.69 29.92
N GLY A 323 16.70 20.52 29.73
CA GLY A 323 16.78 19.91 28.44
C GLY A 323 15.38 19.40 28.16
N ASP A 324 14.69 20.06 27.27
CA ASP A 324 13.46 19.56 26.66
C ASP A 324 13.85 18.38 25.75
N GLU A 325 13.99 17.18 26.35
CA GLU A 325 13.93 15.94 25.61
C GLU A 325 12.45 15.76 25.26
N HIS A 326 12.02 16.30 24.12
CA HIS A 326 10.79 15.87 23.49
C HIS A 326 11.04 14.41 23.07
N GLU A 327 10.63 13.44 23.92
CA GLU A 327 10.53 12.05 23.48
C GLU A 327 9.51 12.04 22.33
N ASP A 328 9.96 11.64 21.13
CA ASP A 328 9.11 11.48 19.94
C ASP A 328 7.87 10.65 20.32
N GLU A 329 6.69 11.23 20.18
CA GLU A 329 5.42 10.55 20.44
C GLU A 329 5.27 9.36 19.50
N ARG A 330 4.89 8.20 20.07
CA ARG A 330 4.75 6.99 19.28
C ARG A 330 3.38 6.92 18.65
N ILE A 331 3.32 7.00 17.30
CA ILE A 331 2.12 6.82 16.51
C ILE A 331 2.18 5.47 15.79
N PHE A 332 1.12 4.68 15.90
CA PHE A 332 1.10 3.34 15.32
C PHE A 332 -0.31 2.86 14.96
N SER A 333 -0.38 2.02 13.95
CA SER A 333 -1.60 1.29 13.55
C SER A 333 -1.55 -0.14 14.02
N LYS A 334 -2.67 -0.64 14.54
CA LYS A 334 -2.89 -2.04 14.88
C LYS A 334 -3.98 -2.63 14.01
N THR A 335 -3.64 -3.63 13.19
CA THR A 335 -4.55 -4.33 12.29
C THR A 335 -4.93 -5.70 12.86
N GLU A 336 -6.21 -6.04 12.76
CA GLU A 336 -6.74 -7.40 12.98
C GLU A 336 -7.61 -7.76 11.76
N SER A 337 -7.35 -8.91 11.12
CA SER A 337 -8.08 -9.35 9.93
C SER A 337 -8.41 -10.83 10.01
N GLU A 338 -9.68 -11.17 9.84
CA GLU A 338 -10.18 -12.53 9.78
C GLU A 338 -10.85 -12.81 8.43
N ILE A 339 -10.41 -13.86 7.72
CA ILE A 339 -10.96 -14.21 6.42
C ILE A 339 -11.42 -15.67 6.42
N LEU A 340 -12.70 -15.90 6.13
CA LEU A 340 -13.26 -17.23 5.88
C LEU A 340 -13.54 -17.38 4.38
N SER A 341 -12.95 -18.40 3.75
CA SER A 341 -13.14 -18.68 2.34
C SER A 341 -13.66 -20.09 2.10
N LEU A 342 -14.65 -20.22 1.23
CA LEU A 342 -15.15 -21.49 0.69
C LEU A 342 -15.00 -21.47 -0.82
N SER A 343 -14.25 -22.40 -1.40
CA SER A 343 -14.09 -22.48 -2.86
C SER A 343 -14.22 -23.91 -3.37
N GLY A 344 -14.54 -24.05 -4.64
CA GLY A 344 -14.63 -25.35 -5.25
C GLY A 344 -14.85 -25.28 -6.76
N SER A 345 -14.64 -26.44 -7.39
CA SER A 345 -14.86 -26.66 -8.82
C SER A 345 -15.61 -27.98 -9.02
N PHE A 346 -16.73 -27.92 -9.73
CA PHE A 346 -17.51 -29.12 -10.06
C PHE A 346 -17.46 -29.36 -11.58
N LYS A 347 -16.82 -30.46 -12.00
CA LYS A 347 -16.82 -30.95 -13.37
C LYS A 347 -18.20 -31.46 -13.73
N THR A 348 -18.71 -31.07 -14.90
CA THR A 348 -20.03 -31.49 -15.35
C THR A 348 -19.95 -32.50 -16.50
N SER A 349 -21.02 -33.25 -16.70
CA SER A 349 -21.15 -34.16 -17.87
C SER A 349 -21.91 -33.51 -19.05
N LEU A 350 -22.22 -32.22 -18.98
CA LEU A 350 -22.93 -31.48 -20.02
C LEU A 350 -21.97 -31.13 -21.16
N SER A 351 -22.38 -31.33 -22.40
CA SER A 351 -21.50 -31.10 -23.55
C SER A 351 -21.15 -29.62 -23.83
N PHE A 352 -21.82 -28.69 -23.17
CA PHE A 352 -21.64 -27.25 -23.32
C PHE A 352 -21.07 -26.57 -22.07
N LEU A 353 -20.94 -27.28 -20.97
CA LEU A 353 -20.47 -26.77 -19.69
C LEU A 353 -19.51 -27.78 -19.08
N ASN A 354 -18.21 -27.45 -18.99
CA ASN A 354 -17.18 -28.36 -18.50
C ASN A 354 -17.10 -28.35 -16.97
N ALA A 355 -17.12 -27.16 -16.38
CA ALA A 355 -17.04 -26.98 -14.93
C ALA A 355 -17.84 -25.79 -14.45
N ILE A 356 -18.17 -25.81 -13.17
CA ILE A 356 -18.69 -24.70 -12.38
C ILE A 356 -17.70 -24.46 -11.25
N ASP A 357 -17.03 -23.32 -11.30
CA ASP A 357 -16.15 -22.87 -10.24
C ASP A 357 -16.92 -21.87 -9.37
N PHE A 358 -16.73 -21.91 -8.07
CA PHE A 358 -17.37 -20.97 -7.14
C PHE A 358 -16.41 -20.58 -6.02
N ALA A 359 -16.59 -19.38 -5.52
CA ALA A 359 -15.93 -18.88 -4.32
C ALA A 359 -16.93 -18.06 -3.49
N VAL A 360 -16.84 -18.22 -2.17
CA VAL A 360 -17.52 -17.36 -1.19
C VAL A 360 -16.46 -16.93 -0.20
N LYS A 361 -16.30 -15.63 -0.02
CA LYS A 361 -15.35 -15.04 0.92
C LYS A 361 -16.11 -14.11 1.86
N GLN A 362 -15.82 -14.23 3.14
CA GLN A 362 -16.22 -13.28 4.17
C GLN A 362 -14.94 -12.76 4.80
N SER A 363 -14.79 -11.46 4.85
CA SER A 363 -13.70 -10.76 5.51
C SER A 363 -14.23 -9.81 6.57
N ASP A 364 -13.52 -9.74 7.68
CA ASP A 364 -13.71 -8.83 8.79
C ASP A 364 -12.33 -8.22 9.07
N TYR A 365 -12.19 -6.91 8.81
CA TYR A 365 -10.95 -6.17 8.92
C TYR A 365 -11.14 -4.98 9.84
N GLU A 366 -10.26 -4.84 10.82
CA GLU A 366 -10.22 -3.69 11.72
C GLU A 366 -8.78 -3.16 11.80
N LEU A 367 -8.61 -1.85 11.69
CA LEU A 367 -7.37 -1.13 11.93
C LEU A 367 -7.64 -0.04 12.98
N LYS A 368 -6.79 0.04 14.00
CA LYS A 368 -6.81 1.07 15.04
C LYS A 368 -5.56 1.90 14.94
N GLU A 369 -5.73 3.19 14.73
CA GLU A 369 -4.69 4.18 14.81
C GLU A 369 -4.66 4.78 16.21
N GLN A 370 -3.48 4.88 16.81
CA GLN A 370 -3.31 5.23 18.21
C GLN A 370 -2.03 6.05 18.43
N HIS A 371 -2.16 7.03 19.33
CA HIS A 371 -1.03 7.76 19.90
C HIS A 371 -0.67 7.09 21.26
N ALA A 372 0.61 6.79 21.48
CA ALA A 372 1.07 6.30 22.76
C ALA A 372 1.78 7.45 23.52
N GLU A 373 1.22 7.88 24.63
CA GLU A 373 1.92 8.77 25.53
C GLU A 373 3.19 8.06 26.03
N GLY A 374 4.34 8.79 26.08
CA GLY A 374 5.59 8.28 26.63
C GLY A 374 5.38 7.74 28.05
N GLU A 375 6.00 6.60 28.40
CA GLU A 375 5.97 6.04 29.75
C GLU A 375 6.51 7.06 30.78
N GLN A 376 5.64 7.98 31.23
CA GLN A 376 5.95 8.82 32.39
C GLN A 376 6.00 7.93 33.63
N GLY A 377 7.17 7.95 34.30
CA GLY A 377 7.41 7.14 35.47
C GLY A 377 6.32 7.31 36.51
N GLU A 378 6.02 6.22 37.23
CA GLU A 378 5.08 6.12 38.36
C GLU A 378 5.43 7.16 39.47
N ASP A 379 5.02 8.42 39.29
CA ASP A 379 4.92 9.40 40.36
C ASP A 379 3.48 9.93 40.37
N GLU A 380 2.73 9.43 41.37
CA GLU A 380 1.38 9.87 41.73
C GLU A 380 1.33 11.40 41.93
N HIS A 381 0.90 12.17 40.93
CA HIS A 381 0.36 13.51 41.14
C HIS A 381 -0.99 13.66 40.44
N GLU A 382 -1.97 13.88 41.30
CA GLU A 382 -3.38 14.07 41.05
C GLU A 382 -3.64 15.24 40.08
N GLU A 383 -4.66 14.97 39.19
CA GLU A 383 -5.53 15.94 38.51
C GLU A 383 -4.87 16.90 37.49
N GLY A 384 -4.43 16.35 36.38
CA GLY A 384 -4.42 17.05 35.08
C GLY A 384 -5.55 16.50 34.23
N HIS A 385 -6.48 17.31 33.76
CA HIS A 385 -7.46 16.94 32.76
C HIS A 385 -6.77 16.90 31.40
N GLY A 386 -5.98 15.86 31.12
CA GLY A 386 -5.60 15.47 29.78
C GLY A 386 -6.79 14.73 29.19
N HIS A 387 -7.34 15.17 28.09
CA HIS A 387 -8.25 14.37 27.28
C HIS A 387 -7.41 13.25 26.67
N GLU A 388 -7.54 12.00 27.16
CA GLU A 388 -7.03 10.82 26.44
C GLU A 388 -7.83 10.74 25.14
N GLU A 389 -7.23 11.11 24.01
CA GLU A 389 -7.81 10.92 22.70
C GLU A 389 -7.97 9.42 22.43
N GLY A 390 -9.19 9.01 22.10
CA GLY A 390 -9.49 7.61 21.82
C GLY A 390 -8.93 7.20 20.46
N PRO A 391 -8.69 5.89 20.21
CA PRO A 391 -8.17 5.44 18.92
C PRO A 391 -9.17 5.73 17.79
N THR A 392 -8.67 6.11 16.62
CA THR A 392 -9.44 6.10 15.38
C THR A 392 -9.51 4.68 14.84
N VAL A 393 -10.73 4.16 14.66
CA VAL A 393 -11.01 2.78 14.26
C VAL A 393 -11.55 2.74 12.85
N PHE A 394 -10.81 2.13 11.95
CA PHE A 394 -11.19 1.85 10.57
C PHE A 394 -11.67 0.40 10.48
N SER A 395 -12.84 0.16 9.88
CA SER A 395 -13.33 -1.19 9.67
C SER A 395 -13.82 -1.42 8.25
N ASN A 396 -13.68 -2.66 7.77
CA ASN A 396 -14.20 -3.11 6.49
C ASN A 396 -14.76 -4.53 6.64
N GLU A 397 -16.10 -4.64 6.69
CA GLU A 397 -16.80 -5.92 6.69
C GLU A 397 -17.30 -6.23 5.29
N ALA A 398 -16.91 -7.38 4.71
CA ALA A 398 -17.33 -7.71 3.36
C ALA A 398 -17.72 -9.17 3.16
N THR A 399 -18.66 -9.38 2.24
CA THR A 399 -19.02 -10.71 1.74
C THR A 399 -19.04 -10.69 0.22
N GLU A 400 -18.25 -11.57 -0.40
CA GLU A 400 -18.15 -11.73 -1.85
C GLU A 400 -18.53 -13.14 -2.28
N VAL A 401 -19.36 -13.26 -3.33
CA VAL A 401 -19.76 -14.54 -3.94
C VAL A 401 -19.46 -14.48 -5.42
N SER A 402 -18.64 -15.42 -5.91
CA SER A 402 -18.27 -15.54 -7.32
C SER A 402 -18.64 -16.91 -7.87
N ILE A 403 -19.19 -16.94 -9.08
CA ILE A 403 -19.48 -18.18 -9.82
C ILE A 403 -18.91 -18.01 -11.24
N SER A 404 -18.08 -18.96 -11.66
CA SER A 404 -17.51 -19.03 -13.00
C SER A 404 -17.98 -20.28 -13.72
N LEU A 405 -18.45 -20.11 -14.94
CA LEU A 405 -18.92 -21.20 -15.82
C LEU A 405 -17.88 -21.44 -16.92
N ASP A 406 -17.32 -22.64 -16.98
CA ASP A 406 -16.41 -23.06 -18.04
C ASP A 406 -17.20 -23.62 -19.22
N LEU A 407 -17.30 -22.83 -20.28
CA LEU A 407 -17.98 -23.14 -21.53
C LEU A 407 -16.99 -23.48 -22.67
N SER A 408 -15.74 -23.79 -22.33
CA SER A 408 -14.65 -24.07 -23.27
C SER A 408 -14.94 -25.31 -24.11
N SER A 409 -14.49 -25.34 -25.37
CA SER A 409 -14.70 -26.45 -26.29
C SER A 409 -13.55 -26.57 -27.28
N GLY A 410 -12.81 -27.68 -27.25
CA GLY A 410 -11.61 -27.87 -28.06
C GLY A 410 -10.54 -26.84 -27.62
N ASP A 411 -9.96 -26.12 -28.61
CA ASP A 411 -8.95 -25.09 -28.35
C ASP A 411 -9.57 -23.71 -28.03
N ARG A 412 -10.90 -23.63 -27.92
CA ARG A 412 -11.60 -22.39 -27.55
C ARG A 412 -11.88 -22.31 -26.09
N ILE A 413 -11.35 -21.28 -25.45
CA ILE A 413 -11.61 -21.00 -24.02
C ILE A 413 -12.77 -20.01 -23.95
N ARG A 414 -13.76 -20.29 -23.08
CA ARG A 414 -14.88 -19.40 -22.80
C ARG A 414 -15.28 -19.48 -21.36
N ARG A 415 -15.39 -18.33 -20.73
CA ARG A 415 -15.82 -18.19 -19.33
C ARG A 415 -16.93 -17.15 -19.22
N VAL A 416 -17.88 -17.44 -18.33
CA VAL A 416 -18.88 -16.47 -17.86
C VAL A 416 -18.75 -16.39 -16.36
N VAL A 417 -18.62 -15.19 -15.82
CA VAL A 417 -18.48 -14.94 -14.40
C VAL A 417 -19.66 -14.12 -13.91
N LEU A 418 -20.23 -14.53 -12.79
CA LEU A 418 -21.18 -13.76 -11.99
C LEU A 418 -20.50 -13.49 -10.65
N ASN A 419 -20.44 -12.23 -10.25
CA ASN A 419 -19.89 -11.83 -8.96
C ASN A 419 -20.87 -10.90 -8.26
N HIS A 420 -20.99 -11.04 -6.94
CA HIS A 420 -21.77 -10.15 -6.08
C HIS A 420 -21.00 -9.92 -4.79
N ALA A 421 -20.73 -8.66 -4.46
CA ALA A 421 -20.06 -8.25 -3.26
C ALA A 421 -20.90 -7.22 -2.50
N LYS A 422 -20.96 -7.38 -1.19
CA LYS A 422 -21.45 -6.38 -0.24
C LYS A 422 -20.30 -6.01 0.70
N GLU A 423 -20.10 -4.74 0.91
CA GLU A 423 -19.03 -4.17 1.72
C GLU A 423 -19.57 -3.02 2.57
N GLU A 424 -19.18 -2.97 3.83
CA GLU A 424 -19.47 -1.87 4.75
C GLU A 424 -18.13 -1.34 5.27
N ILE A 425 -17.85 -0.06 5.01
CA ILE A 425 -16.65 0.64 5.48
C ILE A 425 -17.07 1.64 6.51
N SER A 426 -16.42 1.68 7.68
CA SER A 426 -16.66 2.71 8.70
C SER A 426 -15.35 3.23 9.29
N ILE A 427 -15.34 4.51 9.68
CA ILE A 427 -14.27 5.16 10.42
C ILE A 427 -14.93 5.82 11.64
N ILE A 428 -14.46 5.48 12.83
CA ILE A 428 -15.02 5.95 14.09
C ILE A 428 -13.87 6.38 15.00
N GLY A 429 -13.91 7.60 15.50
CA GLY A 429 -12.87 8.20 16.33
C GLY A 429 -12.81 9.71 16.13
N GLU A 430 -11.89 10.37 16.77
CA GLU A 430 -11.73 11.83 16.69
C GLU A 430 -11.23 12.28 15.30
N GLU A 431 -10.40 11.47 14.66
CA GLU A 431 -9.89 11.69 13.30
C GLU A 431 -10.76 10.99 12.22
N ALA A 432 -12.05 10.76 12.49
CA ALA A 432 -12.93 10.12 11.53
C ALA A 432 -13.29 11.10 10.40
N PHE A 433 -12.69 10.88 9.23
CA PHE A 433 -12.87 11.74 8.05
C PHE A 433 -13.97 11.26 7.08
N MET A 434 -14.70 10.20 7.39
CA MET A 434 -15.78 9.70 6.56
C MET A 434 -16.81 8.94 7.42
N ALA A 435 -18.09 9.28 7.26
CA ALA A 435 -19.18 8.51 7.83
C ALA A 435 -19.27 7.11 7.20
N PRO A 436 -19.94 6.12 7.86
CA PRO A 436 -20.07 4.77 7.33
C PRO A 436 -20.71 4.73 5.94
N VAL A 437 -20.15 3.87 5.06
CA VAL A 437 -20.58 3.68 3.66
C VAL A 437 -20.88 2.21 3.38
N ASP A 438 -22.12 1.93 2.97
CA ASP A 438 -22.54 0.64 2.43
C ASP A 438 -22.31 0.61 0.91
N SER A 439 -21.59 -0.39 0.41
CA SER A 439 -21.35 -0.60 -1.02
C SER A 439 -21.86 -1.96 -1.48
N THR A 440 -22.48 -2.00 -2.65
CA THR A 440 -22.92 -3.24 -3.29
C THR A 440 -22.47 -3.25 -4.75
N GLU A 441 -21.77 -4.33 -5.16
CA GLU A 441 -21.31 -4.53 -6.53
C GLU A 441 -21.89 -5.82 -7.10
N THR A 442 -22.50 -5.76 -8.28
CA THR A 442 -23.01 -6.93 -9.01
C THR A 442 -22.43 -6.94 -10.42
N THR A 443 -21.77 -8.03 -10.78
CA THR A 443 -21.00 -8.15 -12.02
C THR A 443 -21.48 -9.30 -12.89
N LEU A 444 -21.51 -9.06 -14.22
CA LEU A 444 -21.56 -10.07 -15.26
C LEU A 444 -20.33 -9.94 -16.16
N GLY A 445 -19.45 -10.93 -16.13
CA GLY A 445 -18.24 -11.00 -16.96
C GLY A 445 -18.31 -12.08 -18.03
N PHE A 446 -17.69 -11.82 -19.19
CA PHE A 446 -17.49 -12.80 -20.26
C PHE A 446 -16.07 -12.73 -20.78
N PHE A 447 -15.43 -13.89 -20.97
CA PHE A 447 -14.11 -14.01 -21.61
C PHE A 447 -14.14 -15.08 -22.70
N SER A 448 -13.46 -14.81 -23.82
CA SER A 448 -13.16 -15.83 -24.83
C SER A 448 -11.73 -15.70 -25.33
N SER A 449 -11.10 -16.85 -25.64
CA SER A 449 -9.85 -16.96 -26.37
C SER A 449 -10.05 -17.93 -27.54
N ASP A 450 -9.90 -17.42 -28.76
CA ASP A 450 -10.17 -18.14 -30.00
C ASP A 450 -8.96 -18.07 -30.96
N ASP A 451 -8.56 -19.18 -31.55
CA ASP A 451 -7.65 -19.21 -32.71
C ASP A 451 -8.37 -18.71 -33.95
N VAL A 452 -7.92 -17.57 -34.47
CA VAL A 452 -8.46 -16.96 -35.70
C VAL A 452 -7.56 -17.21 -36.91
N GLY A 453 -6.80 -18.28 -36.91
CA GLY A 453 -6.00 -18.85 -37.99
C GLY A 453 -4.52 -18.43 -37.92
N LEU A 454 -4.15 -17.18 -38.07
CA LEU A 454 -2.76 -16.70 -37.95
C LEU A 454 -2.46 -16.03 -36.62
N ALA A 455 -3.48 -15.95 -35.77
CA ALA A 455 -3.40 -15.22 -34.49
C ALA A 455 -4.40 -15.81 -33.50
N THR A 456 -4.18 -15.57 -32.23
CA THR A 456 -5.14 -15.80 -31.13
C THR A 456 -5.81 -14.49 -30.79
N LEU A 457 -7.13 -14.50 -30.69
CA LEU A 457 -7.94 -13.34 -30.27
C LEU A 457 -8.54 -13.62 -28.89
N ASP A 458 -8.17 -12.82 -27.92
CA ASP A 458 -8.74 -12.81 -26.59
C ASP A 458 -9.73 -11.62 -26.48
N ILE A 459 -10.92 -11.85 -25.93
CA ILE A 459 -11.96 -10.83 -25.71
C ILE A 459 -12.45 -10.93 -24.27
N GLY A 460 -12.49 -9.81 -23.57
CA GLY A 460 -13.12 -9.64 -22.27
C GLY A 460 -14.25 -8.61 -22.35
N LEU A 461 -15.38 -8.91 -21.74
CA LEU A 461 -16.51 -8.00 -21.59
C LEU A 461 -16.97 -8.05 -20.15
N ARG A 462 -17.31 -6.90 -19.57
CA ARG A 462 -17.80 -6.78 -18.20
C ARG A 462 -18.90 -5.74 -18.12
N PHE A 463 -19.94 -6.07 -17.36
CA PHE A 463 -21.01 -5.18 -16.97
C PHE A 463 -21.10 -5.19 -15.45
N ASP A 464 -21.13 -4.01 -14.83
CA ASP A 464 -21.26 -3.83 -13.40
C ASP A 464 -22.43 -2.92 -13.08
N GLN A 465 -23.15 -3.26 -12.00
CA GLN A 465 -24.02 -2.36 -11.27
C GLN A 465 -23.41 -2.12 -9.91
N ILE A 466 -23.24 -0.86 -9.56
CA ILE A 466 -22.56 -0.42 -8.35
C ILE A 466 -23.45 0.58 -7.63
N ASP A 467 -23.76 0.30 -6.38
CA ASP A 467 -24.53 1.14 -5.49
C ASP A 467 -23.69 1.47 -4.25
N ARG A 468 -23.66 2.74 -3.82
CA ARG A 468 -22.99 3.21 -2.59
C ARG A 468 -23.91 4.16 -1.84
N ASP A 469 -24.23 3.80 -0.61
CA ASP A 469 -25.03 4.59 0.30
C ASP A 469 -24.12 5.15 1.40
N GLY A 470 -24.02 6.46 1.51
CA GLY A 470 -23.13 7.17 2.46
C GLY A 470 -23.78 8.47 2.94
N PHE A 471 -22.98 9.36 3.51
CA PHE A 471 -23.44 10.63 4.06
C PHE A 471 -22.52 11.77 3.59
N ILE A 472 -23.12 12.94 3.39
CA ILE A 472 -22.43 14.18 3.10
C ILE A 472 -22.46 15.03 4.36
N ALA A 473 -21.32 15.56 4.80
CA ALA A 473 -21.29 16.57 5.86
C ALA A 473 -21.62 17.93 5.25
N GLU A 474 -22.68 18.58 5.74
CA GLU A 474 -23.00 19.96 5.38
C GLU A 474 -22.48 20.92 6.46
N MET A 475 -21.60 21.87 6.08
CA MET A 475 -21.30 23.01 6.91
C MET A 475 -22.49 23.99 6.84
N HIS A 476 -23.28 24.06 7.88
CA HIS A 476 -24.34 25.08 7.99
C HIS A 476 -23.69 26.45 8.24
N HIS A 477 -23.60 27.28 7.20
CA HIS A 477 -23.54 28.71 7.40
C HIS A 477 -24.88 29.15 8.00
N THR A 478 -24.90 29.47 9.27
CA THR A 478 -26.05 30.18 9.85
C THR A 478 -26.13 31.54 9.17
N GLU A 479 -26.94 31.60 8.08
CA GLU A 479 -27.35 32.89 7.54
C GLU A 479 -28.04 33.65 8.67
N GLY A 480 -27.39 34.69 9.20
CA GLY A 480 -27.94 35.57 10.22
C GLY A 480 -29.24 36.14 9.69
N HIS A 481 -30.35 35.81 10.34
CA HIS A 481 -31.61 36.44 10.13
C HIS A 481 -31.49 37.91 10.55
N ASP A 482 -31.17 38.81 9.61
CA ASP A 482 -31.46 40.24 9.73
C ASP A 482 -32.98 40.42 9.71
N GLU A 483 -33.64 40.25 10.85
CA GLU A 483 -34.96 40.80 11.05
C GLU A 483 -34.86 42.29 11.32
N ASP A 484 -35.11 43.11 10.26
CA ASP A 484 -35.34 44.52 10.34
C ASP A 484 -36.47 44.82 11.34
N HIS A 485 -36.09 45.12 12.57
CA HIS A 485 -37.02 45.75 13.53
C HIS A 485 -36.94 47.27 13.40
N GLU A 486 -37.70 47.84 12.47
CA GLU A 486 -38.19 49.23 12.59
C GLU A 486 -39.19 49.29 13.74
N GLY A 487 -38.77 49.77 14.88
CA GLY A 487 -39.57 50.02 16.04
C GLY A 487 -39.37 51.41 16.59
N ASP A 488 -40.38 52.27 16.41
CA ASP A 488 -40.49 53.65 16.90
C ASP A 488 -40.24 53.79 18.41
N HIS A 489 -39.47 54.78 18.76
CA HIS A 489 -39.23 55.27 20.10
C HIS A 489 -40.49 56.06 20.59
N ASP A 490 -40.98 55.76 21.78
CA ASP A 490 -41.56 56.74 22.61
C ASP A 490 -41.27 56.55 24.14
N GLU A 491 -41.15 57.66 24.79
CA GLU A 491 -40.56 58.04 26.04
C GLU A 491 -41.03 57.31 27.31
N GLY A 492 -40.12 57.14 28.27
CA GLY A 492 -40.35 57.46 29.69
C GLY A 492 -40.63 56.30 30.60
N HIS A 493 -39.81 56.12 31.57
CA HIS A 493 -39.94 56.18 33.02
C HIS A 493 -38.87 55.39 33.80
N ASP A 494 -38.32 56.18 34.77
CA ASP A 494 -37.53 55.69 35.88
C ASP A 494 -38.23 54.59 36.68
N GLU A 495 -37.51 53.57 37.16
CA GLU A 495 -37.51 53.12 38.57
C GLU A 495 -36.63 51.93 38.79
N ASP A 496 -35.84 52.00 39.86
CA ASP A 496 -34.93 51.09 40.44
C ASP A 496 -35.45 49.63 40.58
N HIS A 497 -34.68 48.62 40.17
CA HIS A 497 -34.64 47.31 40.77
C HIS A 497 -33.20 46.70 40.75
N GLU A 498 -32.60 46.64 41.93
CA GLU A 498 -31.57 45.74 42.27
C GLU A 498 -32.08 44.28 42.14
N GLY A 499 -31.41 43.44 41.43
CA GLY A 499 -31.69 42.01 41.36
C GLY A 499 -30.56 41.28 40.69
N ASP A 500 -29.70 40.65 41.53
CA ASP A 500 -28.70 39.67 41.15
C ASP A 500 -29.33 38.56 40.29
N HIS A 501 -28.86 38.37 39.08
CA HIS A 501 -28.95 37.13 38.36
C HIS A 501 -27.61 36.87 37.68
N ASP A 502 -26.73 36.18 38.40
CA ASP A 502 -25.71 35.33 37.83
C ASP A 502 -26.43 34.17 37.15
N GLU A 503 -26.58 34.19 35.83
CA GLU A 503 -26.82 33.03 34.99
C GLU A 503 -25.70 32.99 33.98
N ASP A 504 -24.70 32.20 34.37
CA ASP A 504 -23.64 31.71 33.48
C ASP A 504 -24.31 30.94 32.32
N HIS A 505 -24.45 31.56 31.16
CA HIS A 505 -24.65 30.84 29.91
C HIS A 505 -23.30 30.55 29.31
N GLU A 506 -22.63 29.53 29.84
CA GLU A 506 -21.66 28.76 29.08
C GLU A 506 -22.46 27.99 28.05
N GLY A 507 -22.65 28.58 26.90
CA GLY A 507 -23.16 27.91 25.72
C GLY A 507 -21.97 27.41 24.95
N ASP A 508 -21.51 26.17 25.25
CA ASP A 508 -20.71 25.39 24.31
C ASP A 508 -21.52 25.26 23.02
N HIS A 509 -21.18 26.06 22.03
CA HIS A 509 -21.65 25.86 20.65
C HIS A 509 -20.75 24.77 20.01
N ASP A 510 -20.93 23.55 20.48
CA ASP A 510 -20.54 22.39 19.66
C ASP A 510 -21.36 22.48 18.37
N GLN A 511 -20.76 22.96 17.29
CA GLN A 511 -21.38 22.92 15.96
C GLN A 511 -21.41 21.45 15.53
N ALA A 512 -22.51 20.76 15.88
CA ALA A 512 -22.69 19.40 15.42
C ALA A 512 -22.79 19.41 13.88
N MET A 513 -21.85 18.76 13.21
CA MET A 513 -21.96 18.50 11.77
C MET A 513 -23.27 17.78 11.49
N GLU A 514 -24.08 18.29 10.56
CA GLU A 514 -25.28 17.61 10.09
C GLU A 514 -24.93 16.77 8.89
N TYR A 515 -25.27 15.48 8.94
CA TYR A 515 -24.97 14.50 7.91
C TYR A 515 -26.22 14.18 7.09
N ASP A 516 -26.22 14.54 5.81
CA ASP A 516 -27.29 14.20 4.87
C ASP A 516 -27.01 12.89 4.14
N PRO A 517 -27.98 11.94 4.10
CA PRO A 517 -27.79 10.68 3.39
C PRO A 517 -27.73 10.92 1.88
N TYR A 518 -26.77 10.31 1.23
CA TYR A 518 -26.57 10.35 -0.22
C TYR A 518 -26.40 8.94 -0.79
N ALA A 519 -27.06 8.67 -1.92
CA ALA A 519 -26.98 7.40 -2.63
C ALA A 519 -26.39 7.62 -4.03
N PHE A 520 -25.23 7.00 -4.27
CA PHE A 520 -24.62 6.91 -5.59
C PHE A 520 -25.01 5.57 -6.26
N SER A 521 -25.40 5.59 -7.53
CA SER A 521 -25.70 4.37 -8.30
C SER A 521 -25.26 4.55 -9.75
N ASP A 522 -24.50 3.59 -10.29
CA ASP A 522 -24.09 3.62 -11.69
C ASP A 522 -24.06 2.21 -12.32
N GLU A 523 -24.30 2.15 -13.62
CA GLU A 523 -24.23 0.95 -14.45
C GLU A 523 -23.11 1.14 -15.49
N VAL A 524 -22.02 0.39 -15.38
CA VAL A 524 -20.85 0.59 -16.21
C VAL A 524 -20.53 -0.62 -17.07
N PHE A 525 -19.93 -0.36 -18.23
CA PHE A 525 -19.52 -1.39 -19.19
C PHE A 525 -18.04 -1.24 -19.54
N SER A 526 -17.30 -2.33 -19.41
CA SER A 526 -15.89 -2.43 -19.79
C SER A 526 -15.68 -3.51 -20.85
N ALA A 527 -14.75 -3.28 -21.78
CA ALA A 527 -14.41 -4.21 -22.84
C ALA A 527 -12.92 -4.18 -23.15
N ALA A 528 -12.32 -5.34 -23.41
CA ALA A 528 -10.95 -5.43 -23.87
C ALA A 528 -10.79 -6.53 -24.93
N ALA A 529 -9.84 -6.34 -25.85
CA ALA A 529 -9.48 -7.32 -26.85
C ALA A 529 -7.96 -7.35 -27.05
N THR A 530 -7.37 -8.54 -27.12
CA THR A 530 -5.96 -8.72 -27.44
C THR A 530 -5.79 -9.65 -28.63
N LEU A 531 -5.11 -9.18 -29.68
CA LEU A 531 -4.74 -9.99 -30.84
C LEU A 531 -3.26 -10.34 -30.73
N ARG A 532 -2.96 -11.63 -30.52
CA ARG A 532 -1.60 -12.16 -30.45
C ARG A 532 -1.27 -12.99 -31.69
N ARG A 533 -0.07 -12.79 -32.23
CA ARG A 533 0.45 -13.55 -33.34
C ARG A 533 1.89 -14.01 -33.07
N ASP A 534 2.07 -15.33 -33.14
CA ASP A 534 3.41 -15.91 -33.19
C ASP A 534 4.00 -15.71 -34.58
N LEU A 535 5.08 -14.95 -34.69
CA LEU A 535 5.78 -14.65 -35.94
C LEU A 535 6.65 -15.85 -36.36
N ASN A 536 7.21 -16.54 -35.38
CA ASN A 536 7.94 -17.80 -35.50
C ASN A 536 8.05 -18.44 -34.09
N GLU A 537 8.79 -19.55 -33.95
CA GLU A 537 9.02 -20.27 -32.69
C GLU A 537 9.75 -19.45 -31.58
N HIS A 538 10.27 -18.29 -31.92
CA HIS A 538 11.07 -17.44 -31.03
C HIS A 538 10.50 -16.05 -30.83
N ALA A 539 9.53 -15.63 -31.61
CA ALA A 539 9.04 -14.25 -31.58
C ALA A 539 7.55 -14.16 -31.72
N SER A 540 6.95 -13.27 -30.95
CA SER A 540 5.52 -12.97 -31.07
C SER A 540 5.25 -11.46 -30.96
N LEU A 541 4.10 -11.07 -31.48
CA LEU A 541 3.58 -9.71 -31.46
C LEU A 541 2.15 -9.73 -30.89
N SER A 542 1.87 -8.79 -30.01
CA SER A 542 0.56 -8.63 -29.36
C SER A 542 0.08 -7.19 -29.51
N LEU A 543 -1.19 -7.02 -29.89
CA LEU A 543 -1.89 -5.73 -29.91
C LEU A 543 -3.09 -5.82 -28.95
N GLY A 544 -3.09 -5.02 -27.91
CA GLY A 544 -4.15 -4.86 -26.94
C GLY A 544 -4.95 -3.59 -27.18
N LEU A 545 -6.26 -3.67 -27.01
CA LEU A 545 -7.19 -2.54 -26.96
C LEU A 545 -8.10 -2.76 -25.76
N ALA A 546 -8.30 -1.73 -24.93
CA ALA A 546 -9.19 -1.82 -23.78
C ALA A 546 -9.94 -0.49 -23.60
N SER A 547 -11.19 -0.60 -23.16
CA SER A 547 -11.99 0.51 -22.66
C SER A 547 -12.56 0.06 -21.33
N VAL A 548 -12.07 0.64 -20.24
CA VAL A 548 -12.37 0.22 -18.85
C VAL A 548 -12.98 1.38 -18.10
N SER A 549 -14.10 1.14 -17.43
CA SER A 549 -14.76 2.13 -16.58
C SER A 549 -14.45 1.86 -15.11
N LYS A 550 -14.24 2.93 -14.31
CA LYS A 550 -14.07 2.93 -12.85
C LYS A 550 -15.03 3.94 -12.25
N THR A 551 -15.96 3.48 -11.41
CA THR A 551 -16.83 4.37 -10.64
C THR A 551 -16.03 5.00 -9.49
N PRO A 552 -16.41 6.21 -9.04
CA PRO A 552 -15.83 6.81 -7.84
C PRO A 552 -15.88 5.86 -6.64
N SER A 553 -14.84 5.82 -5.82
CA SER A 553 -14.78 5.04 -4.57
C SER A 553 -15.51 5.77 -3.44
N ALA A 554 -15.67 5.11 -2.28
CA ALA A 554 -16.28 5.71 -1.11
C ALA A 554 -15.53 6.98 -0.66
N VAL A 555 -14.20 6.90 -0.58
CA VAL A 555 -13.33 8.03 -0.22
C VAL A 555 -13.48 9.20 -1.19
N GLU A 556 -13.42 8.93 -2.50
CA GLU A 556 -13.54 9.97 -3.52
C GLU A 556 -14.91 10.70 -3.46
N LEU A 557 -15.98 10.05 -2.95
CA LEU A 557 -17.31 10.63 -2.83
C LEU A 557 -17.59 11.31 -1.49
N PHE A 558 -17.17 10.70 -0.36
CA PHE A 558 -17.73 11.00 0.96
C PHE A 558 -16.70 11.47 1.99
N MET A 559 -15.41 11.55 1.63
CA MET A 559 -14.39 12.03 2.54
C MET A 559 -14.63 13.49 2.92
N ASN A 560 -14.48 13.84 4.20
CA ASN A 560 -14.54 15.21 4.70
C ASN A 560 -13.92 15.25 6.09
N GLY A 561 -12.63 15.53 6.17
CA GLY A 561 -11.93 15.61 7.46
C GLY A 561 -10.41 15.58 7.34
N GLU A 562 -9.79 15.60 8.48
CA GLU A 562 -8.35 15.62 8.66
C GLU A 562 -7.76 14.24 8.39
N HIS A 563 -6.69 14.20 7.61
CA HIS A 563 -5.88 13.03 7.34
C HIS A 563 -4.43 13.37 7.69
N LEU A 564 -4.11 13.25 8.96
CA LEU A 564 -2.86 13.76 9.54
C LEU A 564 -1.62 13.08 8.96
N ALA A 565 -1.69 11.78 8.65
CA ALA A 565 -0.62 11.05 7.98
C ALA A 565 -0.27 11.62 6.59
N SER A 566 -1.19 12.31 5.92
CA SER A 566 -0.93 12.99 4.64
C SER A 566 -0.72 14.49 4.78
N SER A 567 -0.83 15.09 5.97
CA SER A 567 -0.87 16.53 6.27
C SER A 567 -1.94 17.26 5.47
N ARG A 568 -3.13 16.67 5.34
CA ARG A 568 -4.22 17.21 4.52
C ARG A 568 -5.55 17.19 5.24
N TYR A 569 -6.35 18.21 4.94
CA TYR A 569 -7.78 18.16 5.12
C TYR A 569 -8.39 17.76 3.78
N GLU A 570 -8.96 16.56 3.68
CA GLU A 570 -9.39 15.97 2.42
C GLU A 570 -10.90 16.01 2.27
N VAL A 571 -11.38 16.45 1.09
CA VAL A 571 -12.81 16.62 0.78
C VAL A 571 -13.18 15.84 -0.48
N GLY A 572 -14.19 14.96 -0.36
CA GLY A 572 -14.78 14.20 -1.48
C GLY A 572 -15.76 15.07 -2.28
N ASP A 573 -16.10 14.60 -3.50
CA ASP A 573 -17.12 15.23 -4.33
C ASP A 573 -18.14 14.19 -4.81
N VAL A 574 -19.37 14.32 -4.36
CA VAL A 574 -20.48 13.43 -4.76
C VAL A 574 -20.95 13.62 -6.20
N ASN A 575 -20.46 14.65 -6.88
CA ASN A 575 -20.78 14.94 -8.29
C ASN A 575 -19.75 14.33 -9.26
N LEU A 576 -18.79 13.53 -8.77
CA LEU A 576 -17.81 12.86 -9.62
C LEU A 576 -18.48 11.89 -10.60
N ASP A 577 -18.12 12.01 -11.86
CA ASP A 577 -18.51 11.09 -12.92
C ASP A 577 -17.58 9.86 -12.93
N THR A 578 -18.07 8.76 -13.50
CA THR A 578 -17.29 7.54 -13.75
C THR A 578 -16.07 7.82 -14.65
N GLU A 579 -14.88 7.41 -14.23
CA GLU A 579 -13.67 7.42 -15.06
C GLU A 579 -13.79 6.44 -16.22
N ARG A 580 -13.27 6.81 -17.37
CA ARG A 580 -13.15 5.92 -18.52
C ARG A 580 -11.75 5.92 -19.09
N SER A 581 -11.11 4.77 -19.09
CA SER A 581 -9.77 4.55 -19.64
C SER A 581 -9.86 3.85 -21.00
N ASP A 582 -9.38 4.49 -22.05
CA ASP A 582 -9.22 3.92 -23.38
C ASP A 582 -7.74 3.68 -23.67
N ASN A 583 -7.34 2.41 -23.70
CA ASN A 583 -5.93 1.98 -23.78
C ASN A 583 -5.63 1.26 -25.11
N ILE A 584 -4.45 1.54 -25.66
CA ILE A 584 -3.82 0.78 -26.74
C ILE A 584 -2.42 0.36 -26.30
N ASP A 585 -2.09 -0.93 -26.46
CA ASP A 585 -0.82 -1.53 -26.10
C ASP A 585 -0.28 -2.36 -27.25
N LEU A 586 0.99 -2.16 -27.60
CA LEU A 586 1.69 -2.97 -28.60
C LEU A 586 2.93 -3.59 -27.94
N ALA A 587 2.93 -4.91 -27.85
CA ALA A 587 4.04 -5.64 -27.23
C ALA A 587 4.68 -6.63 -28.23
N PHE A 588 6.01 -6.67 -28.21
CA PHE A 588 6.84 -7.63 -28.93
C PHE A 588 7.67 -8.43 -27.92
N THR A 589 7.73 -9.74 -28.09
CA THR A 589 8.60 -10.60 -27.30
C THR A 589 9.44 -11.47 -28.20
N PHE A 590 10.64 -11.77 -27.71
CA PHE A 590 11.59 -12.62 -28.41
C PHE A 590 12.31 -13.50 -27.39
N ASP A 591 12.36 -14.81 -27.62
CA ASP A 591 13.13 -15.76 -26.81
C ASP A 591 13.79 -16.80 -27.70
N SER A 592 15.10 -16.85 -27.65
CA SER A 592 15.94 -17.83 -28.31
C SER A 592 16.90 -18.47 -27.30
N HIS A 593 17.65 -19.43 -27.71
CA HIS A 593 18.61 -20.11 -26.83
C HIS A 593 19.59 -19.15 -26.10
N ASN A 594 20.06 -18.10 -26.78
CA ASN A 594 21.08 -17.20 -26.24
C ASN A 594 20.58 -15.81 -25.92
N TRP A 595 19.49 -15.38 -26.52
CA TRP A 595 18.94 -14.01 -26.40
C TRP A 595 17.47 -14.04 -26.12
N PHE A 596 17.03 -13.17 -25.24
CA PHE A 596 15.61 -12.96 -24.96
C PHE A 596 15.35 -11.48 -24.74
N GLY A 597 14.08 -11.09 -24.78
CA GLY A 597 13.68 -9.73 -24.47
C GLY A 597 12.24 -9.45 -24.82
N SER A 598 11.77 -8.33 -24.34
CA SER A 598 10.43 -7.79 -24.59
C SER A 598 10.52 -6.28 -24.83
N ALA A 599 9.57 -5.76 -25.57
CA ALA A 599 9.36 -4.34 -25.73
C ALA A 599 7.87 -4.09 -25.80
N SER A 600 7.38 -3.16 -25.01
CA SER A 600 6.00 -2.71 -25.03
C SER A 600 5.95 -1.20 -25.09
N VAL A 601 4.99 -0.67 -25.87
CA VAL A 601 4.65 0.75 -25.90
C VAL A 601 3.14 0.86 -25.71
N TYR A 602 2.72 1.82 -24.91
CA TYR A 602 1.30 2.00 -24.61
C TYR A 602 0.91 3.47 -24.59
N TYR A 603 -0.35 3.69 -24.89
CA TYR A 603 -1.03 4.96 -24.71
C TYR A 603 -2.37 4.70 -24.06
N ASN A 604 -2.67 5.42 -23.00
CA ASN A 604 -3.90 5.32 -22.24
C ASN A 604 -4.48 6.73 -22.02
N ARG A 605 -5.66 6.98 -22.57
CA ARG A 605 -6.42 8.19 -22.30
C ARG A 605 -7.47 7.88 -21.23
N VAL A 606 -7.48 8.66 -20.17
CA VAL A 606 -8.46 8.57 -19.11
C VAL A 606 -9.32 9.83 -19.11
N ASP A 607 -10.58 9.67 -19.55
CA ASP A 607 -11.58 10.73 -19.43
C ASP A 607 -12.07 10.75 -17.97
N ASN A 608 -12.25 11.93 -17.37
CA ASN A 608 -12.66 12.14 -15.99
C ASN A 608 -11.71 11.48 -14.96
N TYR A 609 -10.40 11.58 -15.14
CA TYR A 609 -9.42 11.04 -14.18
C TYR A 609 -9.59 11.73 -12.82
N ILE A 610 -9.93 10.96 -11.77
CA ILE A 610 -10.14 11.45 -10.41
C ILE A 610 -8.79 11.55 -9.70
N TYR A 611 -8.51 12.69 -9.08
CA TYR A 611 -7.29 12.89 -8.31
C TYR A 611 -7.53 13.86 -7.15
N LEU A 612 -6.70 13.76 -6.12
CA LEU A 612 -6.68 14.70 -5.01
C LEU A 612 -5.87 15.93 -5.43
N ARG A 613 -6.48 17.10 -5.40
CA ARG A 613 -5.88 18.39 -5.76
C ARG A 613 -5.65 19.22 -4.51
N ASP A 614 -4.39 19.58 -4.25
CA ASP A 614 -4.04 20.48 -3.18
C ASP A 614 -4.43 21.93 -3.58
N GLU A 615 -5.08 22.69 -2.70
CA GLU A 615 -5.29 24.13 -2.87
C GLU A 615 -4.04 24.89 -2.47
N LEU A 616 -3.69 25.91 -3.28
CA LEU A 616 -2.58 26.80 -2.95
C LEU A 616 -3.05 27.91 -2.02
N GLU A 617 -2.20 28.34 -1.09
CA GLU A 617 -2.44 29.49 -0.20
C GLU A 617 -2.95 30.74 -0.96
N ALA A 618 -2.41 30.98 -2.17
CA ALA A 618 -2.83 32.12 -3.01
C ALA A 618 -4.24 31.97 -3.63
N GLU A 619 -4.77 30.75 -3.74
CA GLU A 619 -6.16 30.47 -4.18
C GLU A 619 -7.10 30.56 -2.99
N HIS A 620 -6.67 30.10 -1.82
CA HIS A 620 -7.37 30.26 -0.55
C HIS A 620 -7.61 31.73 -0.21
N ASP A 621 -6.57 32.59 -0.26
CA ASP A 621 -6.66 34.04 -0.02
C ASP A 621 -7.58 34.76 -1.03
N ALA A 622 -7.78 34.21 -2.22
CA ALA A 622 -8.62 34.80 -3.26
C ALA A 622 -10.12 34.55 -3.05
N HIS A 623 -10.47 33.47 -2.33
CA HIS A 623 -11.85 33.13 -1.97
C HIS A 623 -12.30 33.80 -0.66
N VAL A 624 -11.37 34.05 0.25
CA VAL A 624 -11.59 34.84 1.46
C VAL A 624 -11.54 36.32 1.07
N GLY A 625 -12.67 36.93 0.73
CA GLY A 625 -12.78 38.34 0.38
C GLY A 625 -12.35 39.24 1.54
N GLU A 626 -11.77 40.45 1.24
CA GLU A 626 -11.21 41.44 2.18
C GLU A 626 -12.16 41.90 3.33
N ASP A 627 -13.37 41.33 3.47
CA ASP A 627 -14.40 41.76 4.42
C ASP A 627 -14.81 40.71 5.50
N HIS A 628 -14.13 39.51 5.55
CA HIS A 628 -14.43 38.50 6.57
C HIS A 628 -13.13 38.07 7.27
N GLU A 629 -12.72 38.88 8.27
CA GLU A 629 -11.54 38.58 9.11
C GLU A 629 -11.77 37.47 10.16
N ASP A 630 -12.95 36.88 10.29
CA ASP A 630 -13.24 36.10 11.49
C ASP A 630 -14.01 34.76 11.33
N GLU A 631 -14.18 34.11 10.18
CA GLU A 631 -15.02 32.86 10.19
C GLU A 631 -14.67 31.75 9.18
N HIS A 632 -13.48 31.70 8.60
CA HIS A 632 -13.08 30.47 7.91
C HIS A 632 -12.03 29.75 8.74
N GLY A 633 -12.43 28.60 9.27
CA GLY A 633 -11.66 27.82 10.20
C GLY A 633 -10.22 27.62 9.70
N ASP A 634 -9.27 28.00 10.51
CA ASP A 634 -7.90 27.58 10.41
C ASP A 634 -7.90 26.04 10.42
N HIS A 635 -7.56 25.40 9.29
CA HIS A 635 -7.45 23.95 9.18
C HIS A 635 -6.23 23.41 9.91
N GLY A 636 -5.80 24.05 11.01
CA GLY A 636 -4.69 23.60 11.84
C GLY A 636 -3.35 23.44 11.11
N GLY A 637 -3.11 24.22 10.04
CA GLY A 637 -1.89 24.12 9.23
C GLY A 637 -1.90 22.96 8.22
N LEU A 638 -3.01 22.24 8.06
CA LEU A 638 -3.18 21.17 7.06
C LEU A 638 -3.47 21.76 5.68
N ILE A 639 -2.99 21.11 4.63
CA ILE A 639 -3.27 21.48 3.24
C ILE A 639 -4.70 21.06 2.88
N LEU A 640 -5.56 22.03 2.53
CA LEU A 640 -6.87 21.72 1.99
C LEU A 640 -6.73 21.02 0.64
N SER A 641 -7.35 19.85 0.50
CA SER A 641 -7.25 19.02 -0.68
C SER A 641 -8.61 18.48 -1.08
N GLU A 642 -8.97 18.61 -2.35
CA GLU A 642 -10.27 18.21 -2.88
C GLU A 642 -10.13 17.11 -3.93
N TYR A 643 -10.99 16.08 -3.89
CA TYR A 643 -11.16 15.13 -4.98
C TYR A 643 -11.84 15.82 -6.16
N THR A 644 -11.19 15.83 -7.31
CA THR A 644 -11.66 16.49 -8.53
C THR A 644 -11.38 15.62 -9.76
N GLN A 645 -11.86 16.04 -10.92
CA GLN A 645 -11.72 15.30 -12.16
C GLN A 645 -11.11 16.14 -13.28
N GLN A 646 -10.22 15.51 -14.05
CA GLN A 646 -9.72 16.09 -15.30
C GLN A 646 -9.28 14.99 -16.26
N ASP A 647 -9.47 15.18 -17.59
CA ASP A 647 -8.97 14.26 -18.59
C ASP A 647 -7.44 14.21 -18.56
N ALA A 648 -6.87 12.99 -18.57
CA ALA A 648 -5.44 12.73 -18.53
C ALA A 648 -4.99 11.74 -19.61
N ASP A 649 -3.79 11.97 -20.15
CA ASP A 649 -3.13 11.10 -21.11
C ASP A 649 -1.88 10.47 -20.47
N PHE A 650 -1.76 9.14 -20.53
CA PHE A 650 -0.60 8.38 -20.08
C PHE A 650 0.10 7.76 -21.27
N THR A 651 1.37 8.04 -21.47
CA THR A 651 2.21 7.45 -22.52
C THR A 651 3.43 6.80 -21.93
N GLY A 652 3.75 5.58 -22.33
CA GLY A 652 4.94 4.93 -21.78
C GLY A 652 5.45 3.76 -22.59
N TYR A 653 6.60 3.25 -22.16
CA TYR A 653 7.23 2.08 -22.71
C TYR A 653 7.97 1.25 -21.66
N GLU A 654 8.08 -0.04 -21.95
CA GLU A 654 8.86 -1.01 -21.17
C GLU A 654 9.74 -1.78 -22.16
N ILE A 655 11.04 -1.82 -21.94
CA ILE A 655 11.99 -2.52 -22.82
C ILE A 655 12.93 -3.37 -21.97
N GLU A 656 13.05 -4.64 -22.31
CA GLU A 656 13.97 -5.57 -21.72
C GLU A 656 14.76 -6.33 -22.80
N VAL A 657 16.07 -6.45 -22.63
CA VAL A 657 16.93 -7.25 -23.49
C VAL A 657 17.91 -8.05 -22.64
N GLY A 658 17.94 -9.35 -22.81
CA GLY A 658 18.78 -10.26 -22.07
C GLY A 658 19.58 -11.22 -22.93
N ALA A 659 20.70 -11.70 -22.38
CA ALA A 659 21.54 -12.72 -23.00
C ALA A 659 21.91 -13.81 -22.00
N ARG A 660 21.89 -15.08 -22.46
CA ARG A 660 22.27 -16.26 -21.70
C ARG A 660 23.66 -16.73 -22.18
N PHE A 661 24.57 -16.95 -21.24
CA PHE A 661 25.93 -17.38 -21.48
C PHE A 661 26.17 -18.72 -20.77
N ALA A 662 26.28 -19.78 -21.54
CA ALA A 662 26.74 -21.07 -21.00
C ALA A 662 28.22 -20.95 -20.62
N LEU A 663 28.56 -21.09 -19.35
CA LEU A 663 29.90 -21.05 -18.82
C LEU A 663 30.39 -22.49 -18.58
N PRO A 664 31.71 -22.73 -18.42
CA PRO A 664 32.25 -24.04 -18.08
C PRO A 664 31.66 -24.61 -16.77
N LEU A 665 31.21 -23.72 -15.87
CA LEU A 665 30.49 -24.04 -14.65
C LEU A 665 29.26 -23.15 -14.63
N GLY A 666 28.06 -23.71 -14.85
CA GLY A 666 26.79 -23.03 -14.76
C GLY A 666 26.42 -22.12 -15.94
N GLU A 667 25.41 -21.30 -15.72
CA GLU A 667 24.88 -20.36 -16.71
C GLU A 667 24.85 -18.94 -16.10
N LEU A 668 25.16 -17.93 -16.91
CA LEU A 668 25.03 -16.53 -16.58
C LEU A 668 23.99 -15.89 -17.51
N ALA A 669 22.94 -15.32 -16.97
CA ALA A 669 21.99 -14.47 -17.68
C ALA A 669 22.22 -13.02 -17.30
N VAL A 670 22.31 -12.13 -18.27
CA VAL A 670 22.44 -10.68 -18.07
C VAL A 670 21.29 -10.01 -18.80
N THR A 671 20.57 -9.15 -18.09
CA THR A 671 19.38 -8.44 -18.59
C THR A 671 19.54 -6.94 -18.37
N LEU A 672 19.20 -6.17 -19.38
CA LEU A 672 19.06 -4.70 -19.31
C LEU A 672 17.60 -4.38 -19.52
N GLY A 673 17.05 -3.57 -18.64
CA GLY A 673 15.66 -3.09 -18.67
C GLY A 673 15.58 -1.58 -18.56
N ARG A 674 14.56 -1.00 -19.17
CA ARG A 674 14.15 0.40 -18.99
C ARG A 674 12.64 0.50 -19.06
N ASP A 675 12.06 1.26 -18.14
CA ASP A 675 10.66 1.70 -18.20
C ASP A 675 10.54 3.20 -17.99
N GLU A 676 9.50 3.76 -18.56
CA GLU A 676 9.17 5.18 -18.47
C GLU A 676 7.67 5.37 -18.70
N VAL A 677 7.05 6.17 -17.87
CA VAL A 677 5.68 6.65 -18.06
C VAL A 677 5.67 8.17 -17.90
N ASP A 678 5.01 8.81 -18.83
CA ASP A 678 4.71 10.24 -18.85
C ASP A 678 3.18 10.40 -18.75
N ALA A 679 2.72 11.26 -17.85
CA ALA A 679 1.29 11.48 -17.60
C ALA A 679 0.99 12.97 -17.46
N GLU A 680 0.16 13.46 -18.38
CA GLU A 680 -0.23 14.86 -18.45
C GLU A 680 -1.74 15.02 -18.51
N PHE A 681 -2.26 16.00 -17.83
CA PHE A 681 -3.62 16.47 -18.05
C PHE A 681 -3.75 17.13 -19.44
N THR A 682 -4.97 17.15 -19.98
CA THR A 682 -5.21 17.74 -21.31
C THR A 682 -4.90 19.23 -21.42
N ASP A 683 -4.72 19.92 -20.32
CA ASP A 683 -4.25 21.33 -20.26
C ASP A 683 -2.71 21.47 -20.20
N GLY A 684 -1.97 20.35 -20.18
CA GLY A 684 -0.51 20.28 -20.17
C GLY A 684 0.13 20.37 -18.78
N ARG A 685 -0.65 20.26 -17.69
CA ARG A 685 -0.12 20.07 -16.33
C ARG A 685 0.21 18.59 -16.08
N SER A 686 1.24 18.34 -15.28
CA SER A 686 1.61 16.98 -14.88
C SER A 686 0.53 16.36 -13.97
N VAL A 687 0.28 15.06 -14.13
CA VAL A 687 -0.51 14.27 -13.18
C VAL A 687 0.33 14.04 -11.91
N PRO A 688 -0.24 14.17 -10.71
CA PRO A 688 0.53 14.04 -9.47
C PRO A 688 1.08 12.61 -9.25
N ARG A 689 2.23 12.53 -8.59
CA ARG A 689 2.87 11.30 -8.07
C ARG A 689 3.17 10.25 -9.12
N ILE A 690 3.63 10.68 -10.31
CA ILE A 690 4.00 9.76 -11.39
C ILE A 690 5.43 9.23 -11.15
N VAL A 691 5.57 7.91 -11.27
CA VAL A 691 6.86 7.21 -11.08
C VAL A 691 7.92 7.72 -12.06
N PRO A 692 9.16 8.01 -11.62
CA PRO A 692 10.25 8.41 -12.50
C PRO A 692 10.70 7.26 -13.41
N ALA A 693 11.36 7.57 -14.51
CA ALA A 693 11.96 6.58 -15.40
C ALA A 693 13.07 5.79 -14.69
N ARG A 694 13.19 4.48 -15.03
CA ARG A 694 14.14 3.58 -14.39
C ARG A 694 14.96 2.80 -15.41
N ASN A 695 16.24 2.61 -15.09
CA ASN A 695 17.13 1.70 -15.81
C ASN A 695 17.49 0.53 -14.88
N MET A 696 17.42 -0.69 -15.36
CA MET A 696 17.73 -1.89 -14.58
C MET A 696 18.77 -2.75 -15.26
N LEU A 697 19.76 -3.19 -14.49
CA LEU A 697 20.74 -4.21 -14.90
C LEU A 697 20.61 -5.38 -13.95
N THR A 698 20.23 -6.55 -14.47
CA THR A 698 20.19 -7.80 -13.70
C THR A 698 21.24 -8.76 -14.23
N ALA A 699 22.04 -9.34 -13.34
CA ALA A 699 22.93 -10.46 -13.65
C ALA A 699 22.57 -11.64 -12.74
N ARG A 700 22.15 -12.76 -13.35
CA ARG A 700 21.80 -13.99 -12.62
C ARG A 700 22.77 -15.10 -13.02
N TYR A 701 23.41 -15.69 -12.03
CA TYR A 701 24.27 -16.87 -12.20
C TYR A 701 23.65 -18.09 -11.55
N THR A 702 23.60 -19.21 -12.26
CA THR A 702 23.04 -20.48 -11.79
C THR A 702 24.03 -21.60 -11.99
N LEU A 703 24.27 -22.40 -10.95
CA LEU A 703 25.15 -23.59 -10.99
C LEU A 703 24.57 -24.66 -10.08
N ASP A 704 23.98 -25.70 -10.64
CA ASP A 704 23.33 -26.80 -9.92
C ASP A 704 22.37 -26.23 -8.84
N ASP A 705 22.61 -26.52 -7.57
CA ASP A 705 21.86 -26.06 -6.42
C ASP A 705 22.25 -24.63 -5.91
N PHE A 706 23.11 -23.92 -6.63
CA PHE A 706 23.52 -22.56 -6.28
C PHE A 706 23.00 -21.53 -7.28
N SER A 707 22.44 -20.44 -6.79
CA SER A 707 22.07 -19.26 -7.60
C SER A 707 22.55 -17.97 -6.94
N ALA A 708 22.92 -16.99 -7.78
CA ALA A 708 23.25 -15.65 -7.32
C ALA A 708 22.66 -14.62 -8.29
N LYS A 709 22.16 -13.50 -7.76
CA LYS A 709 21.56 -12.40 -8.52
C LYS A 709 22.19 -11.09 -8.07
N LEU A 710 22.52 -10.24 -9.00
CA LEU A 710 22.86 -8.82 -8.80
C LEU A 710 21.85 -8.00 -9.57
N LEU A 711 21.23 -7.03 -8.91
CA LEU A 711 20.34 -6.04 -9.50
C LEU A 711 20.91 -4.64 -9.24
N VAL A 712 21.10 -3.87 -10.29
CA VAL A 712 21.36 -2.43 -10.22
C VAL A 712 20.14 -1.72 -10.78
N LYS A 713 19.47 -0.92 -9.95
CA LYS A 713 18.31 -0.08 -10.31
C LYS A 713 18.72 1.39 -10.22
N ASP A 714 18.72 2.07 -11.34
CA ASP A 714 19.00 3.50 -11.47
C ASP A 714 17.68 4.21 -11.76
N VAL A 715 17.25 5.04 -10.83
CA VAL A 715 16.01 5.82 -10.88
C VAL A 715 16.37 7.25 -11.25
N GLU A 716 15.78 7.76 -12.32
CA GLU A 716 16.07 9.10 -12.81
C GLU A 716 15.41 10.16 -11.88
N ARG A 717 15.96 11.37 -11.92
CA ARG A 717 15.40 12.53 -11.22
C ARG A 717 14.01 12.84 -11.78
N GLN A 718 12.99 13.03 -10.91
CA GLN A 718 11.65 13.46 -11.31
C GLN A 718 11.54 14.98 -11.21
N THR A 719 11.32 15.60 -12.36
CA THR A 719 11.16 17.06 -12.51
C THR A 719 9.79 17.46 -13.03
N ASP A 720 9.03 16.50 -13.61
CA ASP A 720 7.68 16.72 -14.12
C ASP A 720 6.70 16.50 -12.98
N VAL A 721 6.60 17.51 -12.12
CA VAL A 721 5.84 17.49 -10.86
C VAL A 721 4.53 18.25 -11.02
N ALA A 722 3.50 17.81 -10.30
CA ALA A 722 2.24 18.52 -10.21
C ALA A 722 2.36 19.76 -9.31
N MET A 723 1.32 20.57 -9.28
CA MET A 723 1.24 21.73 -8.40
C MET A 723 1.24 21.27 -6.93
N GLY A 724 2.04 21.89 -6.10
CA GLY A 724 2.25 21.49 -4.69
C GLY A 724 3.27 20.34 -4.50
N GLU A 725 3.74 19.67 -5.56
CA GLU A 725 4.76 18.62 -5.44
C GLU A 725 6.18 19.17 -5.52
N THR A 726 7.07 18.60 -4.71
CA THR A 726 8.52 18.85 -4.78
C THR A 726 9.21 17.93 -5.80
N VAL A 727 10.30 18.40 -6.40
CA VAL A 727 11.18 17.59 -7.25
C VAL A 727 11.84 16.51 -6.41
N THR A 728 12.03 15.30 -6.97
CA THR A 728 12.73 14.20 -6.30
C THR A 728 14.03 13.89 -7.02
N GLU A 729 15.15 13.87 -6.31
CA GLU A 729 16.45 13.51 -6.88
C GLU A 729 16.52 12.05 -7.28
N GLY A 730 17.28 11.76 -8.34
CA GLY A 730 17.55 10.40 -8.80
C GLY A 730 18.52 9.66 -7.88
N PHE A 731 18.47 8.32 -7.88
CA PHE A 731 19.33 7.48 -7.05
C PHE A 731 19.63 6.14 -7.72
N THR A 732 20.68 5.45 -7.25
CA THR A 732 21.07 4.14 -7.77
C THR A 732 21.16 3.10 -6.66
N LEU A 733 20.27 2.10 -6.65
CA LEU A 733 20.28 0.99 -5.70
C LEU A 733 21.03 -0.22 -6.27
N VAL A 734 21.86 -0.82 -5.44
CA VAL A 734 22.56 -2.09 -5.75
C VAL A 734 22.08 -3.16 -4.78
N ASN A 735 21.40 -4.19 -5.31
CA ASN A 735 20.88 -5.34 -4.55
C ASN A 735 21.56 -6.61 -4.99
N ALA A 736 21.86 -7.51 -4.06
CA ALA A 736 22.50 -8.79 -4.34
C ALA A 736 21.85 -9.92 -3.52
N ASP A 737 21.68 -11.09 -4.13
CA ASP A 737 21.14 -12.29 -3.50
C ASP A 737 22.03 -13.49 -3.85
N ALA A 738 22.19 -14.42 -2.91
CA ALA A 738 22.82 -15.71 -3.15
C ALA A 738 22.07 -16.79 -2.39
N SER A 739 21.71 -17.87 -3.08
CA SER A 739 20.99 -19.01 -2.51
C SER A 739 21.72 -20.32 -2.81
N TRP A 740 21.77 -21.20 -1.82
CA TRP A 740 22.33 -22.53 -1.95
C TRP A 740 21.41 -23.55 -1.30
N SER A 741 21.10 -24.61 -2.06
CA SER A 741 20.24 -25.69 -1.60
C SER A 741 21.05 -26.99 -1.40
N TYR A 742 20.73 -27.75 -0.38
CA TYR A 742 21.31 -29.06 -0.11
C TYR A 742 20.25 -30.09 0.17
N GLY A 743 20.15 -31.12 -0.68
CA GLY A 743 19.24 -32.25 -0.50
C GLY A 743 19.87 -33.30 0.43
N PHE A 744 19.24 -33.54 1.59
CA PHE A 744 19.59 -34.66 2.47
C PHE A 744 18.97 -35.97 1.96
N SER A 745 17.81 -35.86 1.30
CA SER A 745 17.07 -36.94 0.64
C SER A 745 16.17 -36.31 -0.43
N ASP A 746 15.47 -37.14 -1.20
CA ASP A 746 14.52 -36.68 -2.22
C ASP A 746 13.38 -35.82 -1.60
N ALA A 747 13.04 -36.09 -0.32
CA ALA A 747 12.00 -35.39 0.42
C ALA A 747 12.51 -34.28 1.36
N THR A 748 13.82 -34.13 1.58
CA THR A 748 14.33 -33.18 2.58
C THR A 748 15.41 -32.32 2.00
N ARG A 749 15.17 -31.01 1.94
CA ARG A 749 16.06 -29.99 1.36
C ARG A 749 16.27 -28.84 2.33
N LEU A 750 17.52 -28.44 2.54
CA LEU A 750 17.91 -27.23 3.24
C LEU A 750 18.27 -26.16 2.20
N THR A 751 17.70 -24.98 2.31
CA THR A 751 18.05 -23.82 1.51
C THR A 751 18.59 -22.72 2.41
N LEU A 752 19.75 -22.17 2.06
CA LEU A 752 20.38 -21.02 2.70
C LEU A 752 20.37 -19.87 1.70
N THR A 753 19.80 -18.74 2.08
CA THR A 753 19.80 -17.51 1.28
C THR A 753 20.48 -16.40 2.06
N ALA A 754 21.39 -15.67 1.40
CA ALA A 754 21.92 -14.41 1.89
C ALA A 754 21.49 -13.32 0.91
N PHE A 755 21.05 -12.18 1.42
CA PHE A 755 20.63 -11.05 0.62
C PHE A 755 21.24 -9.74 1.13
N ALA A 756 21.40 -8.78 0.23
CA ALA A 756 21.77 -7.40 0.53
C ALA A 756 20.90 -6.46 -0.31
N ARG A 757 20.37 -5.42 0.34
CA ARG A 757 19.59 -4.35 -0.28
C ARG A 757 20.29 -3.03 -0.03
N ASN A 758 20.19 -2.10 -0.97
CA ASN A 758 20.87 -0.82 -0.89
C ASN A 758 22.33 -0.96 -0.42
N LEU A 759 23.12 -1.84 -1.09
CA LEU A 759 24.47 -2.21 -0.66
C LEU A 759 25.42 -1.00 -0.58
N THR A 760 25.15 0.02 -1.36
CA THR A 760 25.90 1.28 -1.43
C THR A 760 25.54 2.29 -0.37
N ASP A 761 24.46 2.05 0.41
CA ASP A 761 23.95 2.95 1.43
C ASP A 761 23.54 4.32 0.86
N GLU A 762 22.84 4.29 -0.26
CA GLU A 762 22.42 5.47 -1.02
C GLU A 762 21.16 6.05 -0.39
N VAL A 763 21.10 7.38 -0.24
CA VAL A 763 19.87 8.09 0.12
C VAL A 763 18.89 7.98 -1.03
N SER A 764 17.73 7.40 -0.78
CA SER A 764 16.70 7.19 -1.79
C SER A 764 15.31 7.58 -1.27
N ARG A 765 14.53 8.24 -2.14
CA ARG A 765 13.19 8.74 -1.83
C ARG A 765 12.21 8.31 -2.91
N ASN A 766 11.07 7.82 -2.48
CA ASN A 766 10.04 7.40 -3.42
C ASN A 766 9.17 8.59 -3.82
N HIS A 767 9.26 9.01 -5.08
CA HIS A 767 8.49 10.16 -5.58
C HIS A 767 6.97 10.01 -5.42
N THR A 768 6.47 8.78 -5.40
CA THR A 768 5.02 8.50 -5.28
C THR A 768 4.49 8.61 -3.85
N SER A 769 5.38 8.73 -2.84
CA SER A 769 5.00 8.91 -1.45
C SER A 769 4.55 10.34 -1.18
N PHE A 770 3.51 10.52 -0.38
CA PHE A 770 3.03 11.82 0.11
C PHE A 770 4.04 12.49 1.05
N VAL A 771 4.80 11.69 1.75
CA VAL A 771 5.75 12.10 2.80
C VAL A 771 7.21 11.80 2.41
N LYS A 772 7.52 11.84 1.12
CA LYS A 772 8.83 11.46 0.58
C LYS A 772 10.01 12.25 1.16
N ASP A 773 9.75 13.49 1.58
CA ASP A 773 10.79 14.38 2.11
C ASP A 773 11.12 14.05 3.57
N GLN A 774 10.15 13.54 4.33
CA GLN A 774 10.25 13.14 5.74
C GLN A 774 10.61 11.66 5.90
N VAL A 775 10.11 10.79 5.00
CA VAL A 775 10.23 9.32 5.09
C VAL A 775 11.11 8.78 3.96
N PRO A 776 12.45 8.80 4.12
CA PRO A 776 13.36 8.18 3.15
C PRO A 776 13.24 6.66 3.18
N LEU A 777 13.63 5.99 2.07
CA LEU A 777 13.70 4.53 2.00
C LEU A 777 14.83 3.98 2.88
N PRO A 778 14.75 2.71 3.33
CA PRO A 778 15.74 2.11 4.20
C PRO A 778 17.17 2.15 3.65
N GLY A 779 18.14 2.33 4.53
CA GLY A 779 19.57 2.24 4.26
C GLY A 779 20.01 0.82 3.90
N ARG A 780 21.32 0.55 4.05
CA ARG A 780 21.88 -0.75 3.70
C ARG A 780 21.36 -1.87 4.60
N ASN A 781 20.70 -2.85 3.99
CA ASN A 781 20.22 -4.06 4.65
C ASN A 781 21.02 -5.30 4.22
N ILE A 782 21.48 -6.10 5.17
CA ILE A 782 22.08 -7.41 4.95
C ILE A 782 21.33 -8.43 5.77
N GLY A 783 20.84 -9.49 5.10
CA GLY A 783 20.04 -10.52 5.77
C GLY A 783 20.42 -11.93 5.35
N VAL A 784 20.00 -12.87 6.17
CA VAL A 784 20.15 -14.31 5.94
C VAL A 784 18.85 -15.03 6.24
N ARG A 785 18.51 -16.01 5.39
CA ARG A 785 17.35 -16.89 5.57
C ARG A 785 17.77 -18.34 5.50
N VAL A 786 17.18 -19.16 6.37
CA VAL A 786 17.36 -20.60 6.41
C VAL A 786 15.99 -21.24 6.26
N ARG A 787 15.79 -22.15 5.30
CA ARG A 787 14.54 -22.88 5.11
C ARG A 787 14.83 -24.39 5.00
N LEU A 788 14.11 -25.19 5.77
CA LEU A 788 14.13 -26.65 5.69
C LEU A 788 12.78 -27.13 5.19
N ALA A 789 12.75 -27.75 4.01
CA ALA A 789 11.58 -28.43 3.46
C ALA A 789 11.72 -29.96 3.67
N PHE A 790 10.60 -30.67 3.93
CA PHE A 790 10.55 -32.11 4.22
C PHE A 790 9.24 -32.74 3.77
#